data_8ad2a7afa02d48ab4f441047e97c698f
#
_entry.id   8ad2a7afa02d48ab4f441047e97c698f
#
_cell.length_a   1.000
_cell.length_b   1.000
_cell.length_c   1.000
_cell.angle_alpha   90.00
_cell.angle_beta   90.00
_cell.angle_gamma   90.00
#
_symmetry.space_group_name_H-M   'P 1'
#
loop_
_entity.id
_entity.type
_entity.pdbx_description
1 polymer ?
#
loop_
_entity_poly.entity_id
_entity_poly.type
_entity_poly.pdbx_seq_one_letter_code
_entity_poly.pdbx_strand_id
1 'polypeptide(L)'
;MKKLSEIIVRKRKIIFVVYAIAVVLCAVGIFNCKINYDMSKYLPDDSSVRKGMEIMSEEFGDSSAITVMFDGLDENKQLEMKADLEAIENVQSVVYIPNDETYQKDGHSKYMVTVSADTYSKNSRKVLDKIKDTYDDAYVSGAVVDNALMTDSLVGDLPVIALIAVIVIFMILFILCDSWAEPFIFMGCIGVAIALNMGTNAFLPSISFMTFSVGALLQLGLSMDYSIMLMNRYAQEKKKYDSHEEAMINALAHSVAPVSGSSVTTIVGLLALVFMDFKIGQDMGVVLAKGVFMSLVCIFTLLPGVVVAFDKMIEKSRKKSLEIPMTGVMKLVTKLGAVILPAVLIIVGFAYINKDDVKVGFLKVFDNSDQTYIEECFDYDNQTVLLYKNNESPETVANYIEWLEKRDDINSVQDYSNTLGVSFTPAEIAAQFGFEESQAQMMFQMSGKETMTTAEFLSTASSMLKNVPDSEEKLAQLKAAQELVDENTSQMLGNEYNRMVVSLRHESEGNKSFSAIGELIDEADERFEGTHYFVGDSVMGKEMNDGFKKELNFVTMLTVIAIFIVVILTFKAIFSSAILVAVIQSSVFITTLIIVLSGFTVNYIALILVQCILMGATIDYGILFTCNYIEERRTSDKKQAIGTAMNRSVKTILTSSLILIGCCLTTGLLMTQKAISQTCSMIACGTAVAVVMVVFVLPLVIYLTDKLATMQFGRKK
;
A
#
# COMPACT_ATOMS: atom_id res chain seq x y z
N MET A 1 -1.58 32.20 -25.55
CA MET A 1 -2.03 32.15 -24.13
C MET A 1 -3.09 33.22 -23.84
N LYS A 2 -2.86 34.53 -24.09
CA LYS A 2 -3.81 35.60 -23.73
C LYS A 2 -5.24 35.40 -24.27
N LYS A 3 -5.42 34.97 -25.55
CA LYS A 3 -6.75 34.66 -26.11
C LYS A 3 -7.47 33.54 -25.38
N LEU A 4 -6.75 32.48 -24.96
CA LEU A 4 -7.33 31.37 -24.20
C LEU A 4 -7.76 31.84 -22.81
N SER A 5 -6.92 32.61 -22.12
CA SER A 5 -7.24 33.20 -20.80
C SER A 5 -8.47 34.10 -20.89
N GLU A 6 -8.62 34.87 -21.98
CA GLU A 6 -9.80 35.72 -22.22
C GLU A 6 -11.08 34.88 -22.39
N ILE A 7 -11.03 33.78 -23.13
CA ILE A 7 -12.17 32.87 -23.31
C ILE A 7 -12.58 32.27 -21.96
N ILE A 8 -11.63 31.79 -21.16
CA ILE A 8 -11.86 31.19 -19.86
C ILE A 8 -12.56 32.18 -18.92
N VAL A 9 -12.02 33.38 -18.75
CA VAL A 9 -12.56 34.36 -17.81
C VAL A 9 -13.93 34.88 -18.27
N ARG A 10 -14.11 35.18 -19.56
CA ARG A 10 -15.38 35.73 -20.09
C ARG A 10 -16.49 34.69 -20.15
N LYS A 11 -16.18 33.41 -20.44
CA LYS A 11 -17.17 32.33 -20.51
C LYS A 11 -17.35 31.56 -19.21
N ARG A 12 -16.93 32.10 -18.06
CA ARG A 12 -16.97 31.44 -16.74
C ARG A 12 -18.31 30.81 -16.37
N LYS A 13 -19.45 31.43 -16.77
CA LYS A 13 -20.78 30.86 -16.49
C LYS A 13 -20.99 29.50 -17.15
N ILE A 14 -20.53 29.34 -18.39
CA ILE A 14 -20.61 28.06 -19.13
C ILE A 14 -19.71 27.04 -18.44
N ILE A 15 -18.49 27.44 -18.05
CA ILE A 15 -17.54 26.59 -17.35
C ILE A 15 -18.13 26.08 -16.02
N PHE A 16 -18.79 26.94 -15.26
CA PHE A 16 -19.47 26.52 -14.00
C PHE A 16 -20.54 25.45 -14.25
N VAL A 17 -21.35 25.58 -15.30
CA VAL A 17 -22.36 24.58 -15.65
C VAL A 17 -21.71 23.26 -16.06
N VAL A 18 -20.64 23.31 -16.86
CA VAL A 18 -19.90 22.09 -17.27
C VAL A 18 -19.32 21.39 -16.07
N TYR A 19 -18.67 22.10 -15.12
CA TYR A 19 -18.16 21.51 -13.90
C TYR A 19 -19.24 20.96 -12.98
N ALA A 20 -20.37 21.63 -12.86
CA ALA A 20 -21.50 21.15 -12.05
C ALA A 20 -22.02 19.80 -12.61
N ILE A 21 -22.20 19.69 -13.92
CA ILE A 21 -22.59 18.43 -14.56
C ILE A 21 -21.51 17.36 -14.38
N ALA A 22 -20.25 17.71 -14.61
CA ALA A 22 -19.14 16.77 -14.46
C ALA A 22 -19.02 16.22 -13.04
N VAL A 23 -19.19 17.07 -12.01
CA VAL A 23 -19.17 16.64 -10.59
C VAL A 23 -20.30 15.66 -10.29
N VAL A 24 -21.53 15.92 -10.79
CA VAL A 24 -22.67 15.00 -10.59
C VAL A 24 -22.40 13.65 -11.25
N LEU A 25 -21.87 13.63 -12.47
CA LEU A 25 -21.51 12.39 -13.16
C LEU A 25 -20.38 11.64 -12.43
N CYS A 26 -19.38 12.37 -11.96
CA CYS A 26 -18.27 11.79 -11.21
C CYS A 26 -18.67 11.29 -9.82
N ALA A 27 -19.65 11.92 -9.17
CA ALA A 27 -20.20 11.41 -7.91
C ALA A 27 -20.80 10.01 -8.10
N VAL A 28 -21.53 9.76 -9.20
CA VAL A 28 -22.00 8.42 -9.57
C VAL A 28 -20.82 7.48 -9.85
N GLY A 29 -19.77 7.98 -10.50
CA GLY A 29 -18.55 7.22 -10.79
C GLY A 29 -17.83 6.73 -9.52
N ILE A 30 -17.77 7.54 -8.46
CA ILE A 30 -17.14 7.14 -7.19
C ILE A 30 -17.78 5.87 -6.61
N PHE A 31 -19.13 5.78 -6.63
CA PHE A 31 -19.85 4.60 -6.13
C PHE A 31 -19.68 3.35 -7.02
N ASN A 32 -19.28 3.52 -8.27
CA ASN A 32 -19.04 2.42 -9.21
C ASN A 32 -17.56 2.04 -9.31
N CYS A 33 -16.68 2.68 -8.53
CA CYS A 33 -15.26 2.37 -8.50
C CYS A 33 -15.04 1.01 -7.84
N LYS A 34 -14.35 0.11 -8.54
CA LYS A 34 -13.97 -1.21 -7.99
C LYS A 34 -12.68 -1.09 -7.22
N ILE A 35 -12.73 -1.37 -5.93
CA ILE A 35 -11.55 -1.39 -5.06
C ILE A 35 -11.07 -2.84 -4.93
N ASN A 36 -9.79 -3.04 -5.16
CA ASN A 36 -9.14 -4.34 -4.97
C ASN A 36 -8.44 -4.38 -3.62
N TYR A 37 -8.74 -5.40 -2.83
CA TYR A 37 -8.15 -5.65 -1.52
C TYR A 37 -7.12 -6.79 -1.54
N ASP A 38 -7.12 -7.60 -2.59
CA ASP A 38 -6.28 -8.77 -2.75
C ASP A 38 -4.84 -8.36 -3.10
N MET A 39 -3.92 -8.56 -2.16
CA MET A 39 -2.51 -8.21 -2.30
C MET A 39 -1.81 -9.05 -3.37
N SER A 40 -2.24 -10.29 -3.60
CA SER A 40 -1.64 -11.18 -4.60
C SER A 40 -1.78 -10.65 -6.03
N LYS A 41 -2.86 -9.93 -6.32
CA LYS A 41 -3.10 -9.30 -7.63
C LYS A 41 -2.15 -8.16 -7.97
N TYR A 42 -1.38 -7.70 -6.98
CA TYR A 42 -0.37 -6.66 -7.19
C TYR A 42 1.02 -7.20 -7.51
N LEU A 43 1.21 -8.52 -7.37
CA LEU A 43 2.42 -9.19 -7.83
C LEU A 43 2.58 -9.08 -9.35
N PRO A 44 3.81 -9.16 -9.87
CA PRO A 44 4.08 -9.21 -11.32
C PRO A 44 3.30 -10.34 -12.03
N ASP A 45 3.06 -10.19 -13.33
CA ASP A 45 2.34 -11.20 -14.10
C ASP A 45 3.11 -12.52 -14.26
N ASP A 46 4.43 -12.49 -14.10
CA ASP A 46 5.33 -13.65 -14.13
C ASP A 46 5.60 -14.26 -12.74
N SER A 47 5.03 -13.69 -11.68
CA SER A 47 5.15 -14.20 -10.31
C SER A 47 4.79 -15.67 -10.20
N SER A 48 5.66 -16.45 -9.56
CA SER A 48 5.43 -17.88 -9.29
C SER A 48 4.33 -18.07 -8.24
N VAL A 49 4.28 -17.21 -7.23
CA VAL A 49 3.23 -17.20 -6.19
C VAL A 49 1.86 -16.95 -6.82
N ARG A 50 1.75 -15.96 -7.70
CA ARG A 50 0.48 -15.64 -8.37
C ARG A 50 -0.03 -16.80 -9.22
N LYS A 51 0.85 -17.45 -10.00
CA LYS A 51 0.50 -18.64 -10.79
C LYS A 51 0.08 -19.80 -9.89
N GLY A 52 0.79 -20.03 -8.80
CA GLY A 52 0.43 -21.03 -7.82
C GLY A 52 -0.94 -20.79 -7.20
N MET A 53 -1.28 -19.52 -6.86
CA MET A 53 -2.60 -19.17 -6.33
C MET A 53 -3.72 -19.37 -7.36
N GLU A 54 -3.48 -19.05 -8.64
CA GLU A 54 -4.43 -19.32 -9.73
C GLU A 54 -4.69 -20.83 -9.86
N ILE A 55 -3.64 -21.65 -9.87
CA ILE A 55 -3.74 -23.13 -9.91
C ILE A 55 -4.47 -23.66 -8.66
N MET A 56 -4.15 -23.12 -7.48
CA MET A 56 -4.78 -23.55 -6.23
C MET A 56 -6.29 -23.27 -6.25
N SER A 57 -6.73 -22.12 -6.76
CA SER A 57 -8.15 -21.81 -6.93
C SER A 57 -8.84 -22.68 -7.97
N GLU A 58 -8.17 -22.98 -9.11
CA GLU A 58 -8.72 -23.81 -10.18
C GLU A 58 -8.85 -25.30 -9.79
N GLU A 59 -7.86 -25.84 -9.07
CA GLU A 59 -7.80 -27.27 -8.73
C GLU A 59 -8.57 -27.62 -7.45
N PHE A 60 -8.50 -26.76 -6.42
CA PHE A 60 -9.01 -27.03 -5.08
C PHE A 60 -10.18 -26.14 -4.67
N GLY A 61 -10.56 -25.18 -5.55
CA GLY A 61 -11.62 -24.22 -5.30
C GLY A 61 -11.22 -23.09 -4.36
N ASP A 62 -12.12 -22.11 -4.25
CA ASP A 62 -11.92 -20.97 -3.36
C ASP A 62 -12.35 -21.36 -1.94
N SER A 63 -11.41 -21.35 -1.02
CA SER A 63 -11.64 -21.49 0.42
C SER A 63 -10.85 -20.46 1.19
N SER A 64 -11.31 -20.14 2.38
CA SER A 64 -10.60 -19.24 3.29
C SER A 64 -10.64 -19.81 4.70
N ALA A 65 -9.66 -19.41 5.53
CA ALA A 65 -9.58 -19.87 6.91
C ALA A 65 -9.71 -18.68 7.88
N ILE A 66 -10.40 -18.96 8.99
CA ILE A 66 -10.47 -18.07 10.16
C ILE A 66 -9.99 -18.88 11.35
N THR A 67 -8.97 -18.40 12.05
CA THR A 67 -8.56 -18.96 13.33
C THR A 67 -9.37 -18.29 14.43
N VAL A 68 -9.99 -19.10 15.30
CA VAL A 68 -10.79 -18.64 16.44
C VAL A 68 -10.21 -19.26 17.71
N MET A 69 -9.94 -18.45 18.72
CA MET A 69 -9.42 -18.91 20.00
C MET A 69 -10.34 -18.45 21.13
N PHE A 70 -10.51 -19.32 22.12
CA PHE A 70 -11.22 -19.05 23.36
C PHE A 70 -10.36 -19.42 24.58
N ASP A 71 -10.59 -18.69 25.68
CA ASP A 71 -9.93 -18.92 26.94
C ASP A 71 -10.82 -19.69 27.92
N GLY A 72 -10.24 -20.64 28.68
CA GLY A 72 -10.87 -21.26 29.83
C GLY A 72 -12.07 -22.17 29.56
N LEU A 73 -12.19 -22.73 28.33
CA LEU A 73 -13.24 -23.70 28.02
C LEU A 73 -12.97 -25.04 28.69
N ASP A 74 -13.99 -25.65 29.31
CA ASP A 74 -13.93 -27.03 29.76
C ASP A 74 -14.09 -28.03 28.59
N GLU A 75 -13.66 -29.28 28.73
CA GLU A 75 -13.64 -30.28 27.64
C GLU A 75 -15.00 -30.47 26.94
N ASN A 76 -16.10 -30.41 27.68
CA ASN A 76 -17.44 -30.53 27.11
C ASN A 76 -17.79 -29.32 26.25
N LYS A 77 -17.49 -28.12 26.72
CA LYS A 77 -17.71 -26.88 25.99
C LYS A 77 -16.81 -26.74 24.77
N GLN A 78 -15.60 -27.30 24.80
CA GLN A 78 -14.72 -27.29 23.64
C GLN A 78 -15.33 -28.04 22.45
N LEU A 79 -15.96 -29.20 22.68
CA LEU A 79 -16.63 -29.98 21.65
C LEU A 79 -17.95 -29.34 21.23
N GLU A 80 -18.70 -28.76 22.18
CA GLU A 80 -19.93 -27.99 21.88
C GLU A 80 -19.59 -26.77 21.00
N MET A 81 -18.53 -26.04 21.35
CA MET A 81 -18.06 -24.90 20.55
C MET A 81 -17.69 -25.27 19.10
N LYS A 82 -17.01 -26.42 18.93
CA LYS A 82 -16.73 -26.95 17.59
C LYS A 82 -18.02 -27.15 16.79
N ALA A 83 -19.01 -27.81 17.39
CA ALA A 83 -20.30 -28.06 16.73
C ALA A 83 -21.07 -26.77 16.43
N ASP A 84 -21.02 -25.80 17.33
CA ASP A 84 -21.65 -24.49 17.14
C ASP A 84 -21.00 -23.71 15.98
N LEU A 85 -19.68 -23.71 15.90
CA LEU A 85 -18.95 -23.09 14.77
C LEU A 85 -19.24 -23.80 13.44
N GLU A 86 -19.32 -25.15 13.42
CA GLU A 86 -19.71 -25.92 12.24
C GLU A 86 -21.15 -25.65 11.77
N ALA A 87 -22.04 -25.26 12.69
CA ALA A 87 -23.43 -24.92 12.35
C ALA A 87 -23.61 -23.55 11.67
N ILE A 88 -22.57 -22.73 11.61
CA ILE A 88 -22.62 -21.42 10.95
C ILE A 88 -22.71 -21.59 9.43
N GLU A 89 -23.67 -20.92 8.81
CA GLU A 89 -23.87 -20.96 7.34
C GLU A 89 -22.59 -20.53 6.59
N ASN A 90 -22.18 -21.28 5.57
CA ASN A 90 -20.96 -21.17 4.78
C ASN A 90 -19.67 -21.63 5.48
N VAL A 91 -19.72 -22.17 6.68
CA VAL A 91 -18.60 -22.93 7.25
C VAL A 91 -18.58 -24.30 6.59
N GLN A 92 -17.42 -24.70 6.08
CA GLN A 92 -17.21 -25.99 5.45
C GLN A 92 -16.78 -27.04 6.48
N SER A 93 -15.82 -26.66 7.33
CA SER A 93 -15.30 -27.55 8.38
C SER A 93 -14.68 -26.74 9.51
N VAL A 94 -14.63 -27.36 10.70
CA VAL A 94 -13.91 -26.82 11.86
C VAL A 94 -12.94 -27.86 12.38
N VAL A 95 -11.65 -27.55 12.35
CA VAL A 95 -10.61 -28.43 12.89
C VAL A 95 -10.32 -28.04 14.35
N TYR A 96 -10.55 -28.98 15.24
CA TYR A 96 -10.17 -28.95 16.64
C TYR A 96 -9.92 -30.38 17.12
N ILE A 97 -8.75 -30.66 17.66
CA ILE A 97 -8.35 -31.98 18.15
C ILE A 97 -8.10 -31.88 19.65
N PRO A 98 -8.90 -32.55 20.50
CA PRO A 98 -8.68 -32.52 21.95
C PRO A 98 -7.32 -33.11 22.34
N ASN A 99 -6.66 -32.50 23.32
CA ASN A 99 -5.35 -32.90 23.83
C ASN A 99 -4.18 -32.80 22.84
N ASP A 100 -4.37 -32.12 21.73
CA ASP A 100 -3.29 -31.77 20.80
C ASP A 100 -2.80 -30.33 21.12
N GLU A 101 -1.49 -30.18 21.38
CA GLU A 101 -0.89 -28.88 21.73
C GLU A 101 -1.05 -27.81 20.65
N THR A 102 -1.32 -28.20 19.42
CA THR A 102 -1.63 -27.28 18.28
C THR A 102 -2.97 -26.59 18.47
N TYR A 103 -3.93 -27.26 19.12
CA TYR A 103 -5.32 -26.79 19.28
C TYR A 103 -5.68 -26.50 20.73
N GLN A 104 -4.95 -27.08 21.70
CA GLN A 104 -5.22 -26.90 23.12
C GLN A 104 -3.91 -26.74 23.90
N LYS A 105 -3.68 -25.59 24.51
CA LYS A 105 -2.46 -25.29 25.28
C LYS A 105 -2.78 -24.31 26.40
N ASP A 106 -2.32 -24.58 27.61
CA ASP A 106 -2.39 -23.68 28.79
C ASP A 106 -3.79 -23.08 29.08
N GLY A 107 -4.85 -23.83 28.82
CA GLY A 107 -6.24 -23.39 29.02
C GLY A 107 -6.84 -22.62 27.84
N HIS A 108 -6.11 -22.46 26.75
CA HIS A 108 -6.57 -21.88 25.49
C HIS A 108 -7.01 -22.98 24.52
N SER A 109 -8.08 -22.72 23.75
CA SER A 109 -8.62 -23.64 22.76
C SER A 109 -8.69 -22.93 21.40
N LYS A 110 -7.96 -23.44 20.39
CA LYS A 110 -7.83 -22.86 19.05
C LYS A 110 -8.58 -23.71 18.03
N TYR A 111 -9.45 -23.09 17.27
CA TYR A 111 -10.25 -23.69 16.22
C TYR A 111 -9.85 -23.12 14.87
N MET A 112 -9.64 -23.98 13.88
CA MET A 112 -9.44 -23.57 12.49
C MET A 112 -10.74 -23.74 11.72
N VAL A 113 -11.39 -22.64 11.39
CA VAL A 113 -12.67 -22.59 10.68
C VAL A 113 -12.41 -22.38 9.20
N THR A 114 -12.72 -23.39 8.38
CA THR A 114 -12.66 -23.28 6.91
C THR A 114 -14.00 -22.80 6.39
N VAL A 115 -13.97 -21.76 5.56
CA VAL A 115 -15.15 -21.16 4.93
C VAL A 115 -15.16 -21.50 3.45
N SER A 116 -16.30 -22.00 2.93
CA SER A 116 -16.49 -22.36 1.52
C SER A 116 -16.70 -21.12 0.63
N ALA A 117 -15.77 -20.18 0.70
CA ALA A 117 -15.81 -18.96 -0.07
C ALA A 117 -14.45 -18.26 -0.05
N ASP A 118 -14.17 -17.48 -1.08
CA ASP A 118 -12.97 -16.64 -1.19
C ASP A 118 -12.82 -15.67 -0.02
N THR A 119 -11.58 -15.39 0.39
CA THR A 119 -11.21 -14.48 1.49
C THR A 119 -11.88 -13.10 1.38
N TYR A 120 -12.03 -12.58 0.17
CA TYR A 120 -12.57 -11.24 -0.10
C TYR A 120 -14.09 -11.25 -0.34
N SER A 121 -14.75 -12.40 -0.19
CA SER A 121 -16.17 -12.58 -0.44
C SER A 121 -17.04 -12.02 0.68
N LYS A 122 -18.27 -11.65 0.33
CA LYS A 122 -19.28 -11.27 1.34
C LYS A 122 -19.68 -12.43 2.25
N ASN A 123 -19.54 -13.67 1.81
CA ASN A 123 -19.89 -14.84 2.61
C ASN A 123 -18.85 -15.08 3.71
N SER A 124 -17.56 -14.99 3.40
CA SER A 124 -16.48 -15.06 4.41
C SER A 124 -16.63 -13.95 5.46
N ARG A 125 -16.99 -12.74 5.04
CA ARG A 125 -17.28 -11.63 5.96
C ARG A 125 -18.46 -11.95 6.87
N LYS A 126 -19.56 -12.53 6.35
CA LYS A 126 -20.73 -12.89 7.17
C LYS A 126 -20.41 -13.94 8.23
N VAL A 127 -19.56 -14.92 7.89
CA VAL A 127 -19.11 -15.93 8.87
C VAL A 127 -18.34 -15.23 10.00
N LEU A 128 -17.38 -14.36 9.67
CA LEU A 128 -16.64 -13.61 10.67
C LEU A 128 -17.53 -12.73 11.55
N ASP A 129 -18.44 -11.97 10.92
CA ASP A 129 -19.38 -11.10 11.65
C ASP A 129 -20.27 -11.95 12.58
N LYS A 130 -20.74 -13.13 12.11
CA LYS A 130 -21.54 -14.04 12.93
C LYS A 130 -20.75 -14.61 14.13
N ILE A 131 -19.47 -14.93 13.95
CA ILE A 131 -18.61 -15.37 15.05
C ILE A 131 -18.46 -14.24 16.09
N LYS A 132 -18.12 -13.02 15.66
CA LYS A 132 -17.94 -11.85 16.54
C LYS A 132 -19.23 -11.41 17.22
N ASP A 133 -20.38 -11.48 16.56
CA ASP A 133 -21.68 -11.11 17.12
C ASP A 133 -22.19 -12.16 18.12
N THR A 134 -21.75 -13.40 18.01
CA THR A 134 -22.21 -14.50 18.88
C THR A 134 -21.30 -14.67 20.09
N TYR A 135 -19.99 -14.42 19.93
CA TYR A 135 -18.97 -14.66 20.95
C TYR A 135 -18.12 -13.40 21.15
N ASP A 136 -18.47 -12.61 22.17
CA ASP A 136 -17.73 -11.37 22.51
C ASP A 136 -16.31 -11.63 23.04
N ASP A 137 -16.03 -12.86 23.49
CA ASP A 137 -14.74 -13.32 24.05
C ASP A 137 -13.88 -14.10 23.06
N ALA A 138 -14.30 -14.18 21.80
CA ALA A 138 -13.55 -14.83 20.74
C ALA A 138 -12.40 -13.97 20.23
N TYR A 139 -11.18 -14.50 20.28
CA TYR A 139 -10.02 -13.94 19.56
C TYR A 139 -9.99 -14.51 18.14
N VAL A 140 -9.82 -13.63 17.15
CA VAL A 140 -9.90 -14.06 15.74
C VAL A 140 -8.70 -13.58 14.94
N SER A 141 -8.20 -14.44 14.04
CA SER A 141 -7.11 -14.10 13.12
C SER A 141 -7.25 -14.78 11.76
N GLY A 142 -6.42 -14.37 10.82
CA GLY A 142 -6.37 -14.90 9.46
C GLY A 142 -6.78 -13.90 8.39
N ALA A 143 -6.58 -14.25 7.13
CA ALA A 143 -6.73 -13.35 5.98
C ALA A 143 -8.15 -12.73 5.85
N VAL A 144 -9.20 -13.44 6.25
CA VAL A 144 -10.57 -12.90 6.29
C VAL A 144 -10.71 -11.77 7.30
N VAL A 145 -10.05 -11.91 8.48
CA VAL A 145 -10.07 -10.90 9.53
C VAL A 145 -9.30 -9.66 9.08
N ASP A 146 -8.14 -9.84 8.48
CA ASP A 146 -7.31 -8.74 7.96
C ASP A 146 -8.04 -7.96 6.87
N ASN A 147 -8.74 -8.65 5.95
CA ASN A 147 -9.58 -8.02 4.94
C ASN A 147 -10.76 -7.25 5.57
N ALA A 148 -11.35 -7.80 6.63
CA ALA A 148 -12.41 -7.12 7.37
C ALA A 148 -11.91 -5.82 8.03
N LEU A 149 -10.78 -5.88 8.75
CA LEU A 149 -10.14 -4.71 9.36
C LEU A 149 -9.78 -3.65 8.33
N MET A 150 -9.28 -4.08 7.16
CA MET A 150 -8.97 -3.20 6.04
C MET A 150 -10.20 -2.46 5.52
N THR A 151 -11.29 -3.18 5.31
CA THR A 151 -12.54 -2.62 4.79
C THR A 151 -13.19 -1.68 5.81
N ASP A 152 -13.21 -2.06 7.09
CA ASP A 152 -13.79 -1.26 8.17
C ASP A 152 -13.03 0.06 8.37
N SER A 153 -11.70 0.02 8.31
CA SER A 153 -10.86 1.22 8.36
C SER A 153 -11.13 2.17 7.19
N LEU A 154 -11.33 1.64 5.99
CA LEU A 154 -11.68 2.47 4.83
C LEU A 154 -13.03 3.16 4.96
N VAL A 155 -14.01 2.47 5.50
CA VAL A 155 -15.37 3.01 5.64
C VAL A 155 -15.49 3.93 6.86
N GLY A 156 -14.86 3.55 7.98
CA GLY A 156 -14.95 4.26 9.26
C GLY A 156 -13.93 5.40 9.40
N ASP A 157 -12.65 5.09 9.25
CA ASP A 157 -11.57 6.03 9.60
C ASP A 157 -11.33 7.08 8.53
N LEU A 158 -11.33 6.68 7.25
CA LEU A 158 -10.94 7.57 6.14
C LEU A 158 -11.78 8.86 6.05
N PRO A 159 -13.12 8.83 6.18
CA PRO A 159 -13.93 10.06 6.14
C PRO A 159 -13.62 11.00 7.30
N VAL A 160 -13.40 10.46 8.50
CA VAL A 160 -13.09 11.23 9.71
C VAL A 160 -11.71 11.88 9.59
N ILE A 161 -10.72 11.12 9.16
CA ILE A 161 -9.35 11.61 8.93
C ILE A 161 -9.34 12.68 7.84
N ALA A 162 -10.06 12.47 6.74
CA ALA A 162 -10.19 13.45 5.67
C ALA A 162 -10.82 14.77 6.19
N LEU A 163 -11.85 14.69 7.03
CA LEU A 163 -12.47 15.86 7.65
C LEU A 163 -11.48 16.62 8.54
N ILE A 164 -10.72 15.91 9.38
CA ILE A 164 -9.70 16.51 10.26
C ILE A 164 -8.59 17.14 9.42
N ALA A 165 -8.11 16.47 8.38
CA ALA A 165 -7.11 17.01 7.45
C ALA A 165 -7.60 18.31 6.77
N VAL A 166 -8.86 18.34 6.32
CA VAL A 166 -9.50 19.54 5.77
C VAL A 166 -9.50 20.68 6.80
N ILE A 167 -9.87 20.40 8.06
CA ILE A 167 -9.85 21.42 9.14
C ILE A 167 -8.43 21.95 9.37
N VAL A 168 -7.43 21.06 9.43
CA VAL A 168 -6.01 21.46 9.60
C VAL A 168 -5.56 22.36 8.44
N ILE A 169 -5.90 21.98 7.21
CA ILE A 169 -5.59 22.80 6.02
C ILE A 169 -6.29 24.15 6.08
N PHE A 170 -7.56 24.20 6.45
CA PHE A 170 -8.26 25.47 6.65
C PHE A 170 -7.57 26.36 7.69
N MET A 171 -7.13 25.79 8.82
CA MET A 171 -6.39 26.54 9.84
C MET A 171 -5.08 27.13 9.28
N ILE A 172 -4.31 26.34 8.55
CA ILE A 172 -3.07 26.80 7.91
C ILE A 172 -3.35 27.92 6.90
N LEU A 173 -4.33 27.73 6.03
CA LEU A 173 -4.73 28.73 5.04
C LEU A 173 -5.28 30.02 5.69
N PHE A 174 -6.08 29.88 6.75
CA PHE A 174 -6.56 31.05 7.48
C PHE A 174 -5.44 31.87 8.10
N ILE A 175 -4.30 31.28 8.46
CA ILE A 175 -3.14 31.99 8.98
C ILE A 175 -2.36 32.66 7.84
N LEU A 176 -2.14 31.97 6.75
CA LEU A 176 -1.15 32.33 5.72
C LEU A 176 -1.73 33.04 4.49
N CYS A 177 -3.02 32.88 4.15
CA CYS A 177 -3.66 33.62 3.06
C CYS A 177 -3.90 35.07 3.41
N ASP A 178 -4.06 35.91 2.39
CA ASP A 178 -4.24 37.37 2.53
C ASP A 178 -5.70 37.78 2.70
N SER A 179 -6.66 36.85 2.57
CA SER A 179 -8.09 37.05 2.75
C SER A 179 -8.74 35.85 3.44
N TRP A 180 -9.78 36.12 4.23
CA TRP A 180 -10.59 35.06 4.87
C TRP A 180 -11.45 34.26 3.86
N ALA A 181 -11.67 34.80 2.66
CA ALA A 181 -12.44 34.13 1.60
C ALA A 181 -11.61 33.15 0.76
N GLU A 182 -10.29 33.40 0.64
CA GLU A 182 -9.41 32.59 -0.22
C GLU A 182 -9.40 31.10 0.14
N PRO A 183 -9.31 30.68 1.42
CA PRO A 183 -9.35 29.27 1.80
C PRO A 183 -10.58 28.53 1.27
N PHE A 184 -11.75 29.13 1.33
CA PHE A 184 -13.00 28.50 0.83
C PHE A 184 -12.99 28.34 -0.69
N ILE A 185 -12.46 29.34 -1.40
CA ILE A 185 -12.34 29.30 -2.87
C ILE A 185 -11.37 28.19 -3.29
N PHE A 186 -10.20 28.12 -2.64
CA PHE A 186 -9.19 27.09 -2.94
C PHE A 186 -9.73 25.69 -2.67
N MET A 187 -10.25 25.48 -1.45
CA MET A 187 -10.80 24.18 -1.06
C MET A 187 -11.97 23.75 -1.95
N GLY A 188 -12.85 24.68 -2.33
CA GLY A 188 -13.93 24.39 -3.26
C GLY A 188 -13.45 23.94 -4.64
N CYS A 189 -12.47 24.64 -5.23
CA CYS A 189 -11.92 24.29 -6.54
C CYS A 189 -11.15 22.96 -6.50
N ILE A 190 -10.38 22.70 -5.44
CA ILE A 190 -9.65 21.43 -5.29
C ILE A 190 -10.62 20.29 -4.97
N GLY A 191 -11.66 20.52 -4.17
CA GLY A 191 -12.72 19.54 -3.94
C GLY A 191 -13.39 19.08 -5.25
N VAL A 192 -13.64 20.01 -6.17
CA VAL A 192 -14.11 19.67 -7.53
C VAL A 192 -13.08 18.81 -8.26
N ALA A 193 -11.79 19.16 -8.22
CA ALA A 193 -10.74 18.39 -8.88
C ALA A 193 -10.60 16.97 -8.30
N ILE A 194 -10.72 16.82 -6.98
CA ILE A 194 -10.73 15.51 -6.30
C ILE A 194 -11.93 14.69 -6.73
N ALA A 195 -13.13 15.28 -6.77
CA ALA A 195 -14.34 14.60 -7.23
C ALA A 195 -14.19 14.09 -8.67
N LEU A 196 -13.60 14.90 -9.56
CA LEU A 196 -13.32 14.49 -10.95
C LEU A 196 -12.29 13.36 -11.00
N ASN A 197 -11.21 13.44 -10.22
CA ASN A 197 -10.20 12.39 -10.18
C ASN A 197 -10.77 11.07 -9.66
N MET A 198 -11.43 11.11 -8.50
CA MET A 198 -11.98 9.90 -7.87
C MET A 198 -13.11 9.29 -8.70
N GLY A 199 -14.01 10.13 -9.26
CA GLY A 199 -15.11 9.64 -10.10
C GLY A 199 -14.66 9.02 -11.43
N THR A 200 -13.59 9.52 -12.02
CA THR A 200 -13.03 8.94 -13.25
C THR A 200 -12.24 7.65 -13.02
N ASN A 201 -12.01 7.23 -11.77
CA ASN A 201 -11.46 5.90 -11.46
C ASN A 201 -12.43 4.77 -11.86
N ALA A 202 -13.73 5.05 -11.98
CA ALA A 202 -14.69 4.09 -12.51
C ALA A 202 -14.38 3.58 -13.94
N PHE A 203 -13.55 4.29 -14.69
CA PHE A 203 -13.09 3.85 -16.02
C PHE A 203 -11.87 2.91 -15.96
N LEU A 204 -11.26 2.75 -14.78
CA LEU A 204 -10.18 1.79 -14.56
C LEU A 204 -10.78 0.42 -14.22
N PRO A 205 -10.13 -0.71 -14.56
CA PRO A 205 -10.62 -2.05 -14.23
C PRO A 205 -10.86 -2.24 -12.74
N SER A 206 -9.91 -1.82 -11.92
CA SER A 206 -9.95 -1.70 -10.46
C SER A 206 -8.84 -0.76 -10.01
N ILE A 207 -8.90 -0.30 -8.78
CA ILE A 207 -7.82 0.43 -8.11
C ILE A 207 -7.55 -0.19 -6.74
N SER A 208 -6.31 -0.05 -6.25
CA SER A 208 -5.96 -0.55 -4.93
C SER A 208 -6.65 0.24 -3.82
N PHE A 209 -6.90 -0.42 -2.71
CA PHE A 209 -7.39 0.23 -1.50
C PHE A 209 -6.44 1.35 -1.03
N MET A 210 -5.12 1.17 -1.18
CA MET A 210 -4.12 2.20 -0.89
C MET A 210 -4.27 3.41 -1.80
N THR A 211 -4.40 3.19 -3.11
CA THR A 211 -4.61 4.26 -4.09
C THR A 211 -5.89 5.04 -3.79
N PHE A 212 -6.97 4.35 -3.44
CA PHE A 212 -8.23 4.99 -3.07
C PHE A 212 -8.07 5.87 -1.83
N SER A 213 -7.43 5.34 -0.77
CA SER A 213 -7.26 6.03 0.51
C SER A 213 -6.32 7.24 0.43
N VAL A 214 -5.16 7.05 -0.17
CA VAL A 214 -4.09 8.06 -0.21
C VAL A 214 -4.32 9.07 -1.33
N GLY A 215 -4.96 8.66 -2.43
CA GLY A 215 -5.09 9.44 -3.65
C GLY A 215 -5.78 10.79 -3.45
N ALA A 216 -6.93 10.83 -2.75
CA ALA A 216 -7.66 12.06 -2.48
C ALA A 216 -6.91 12.99 -1.51
N LEU A 217 -6.31 12.42 -0.46
CA LEU A 217 -5.57 13.16 0.57
C LEU A 217 -4.28 13.77 0.01
N LEU A 218 -3.51 13.01 -0.76
CA LEU A 218 -2.30 13.53 -1.40
C LEU A 218 -2.64 14.56 -2.47
N GLN A 219 -3.67 14.35 -3.27
CA GLN A 219 -4.11 15.34 -4.26
C GLN A 219 -4.45 16.68 -3.59
N LEU A 220 -5.12 16.64 -2.43
CA LEU A 220 -5.42 17.84 -1.65
C LEU A 220 -4.14 18.58 -1.24
N GLY A 221 -3.13 17.85 -0.71
CA GLY A 221 -1.85 18.43 -0.30
C GLY A 221 -1.00 18.93 -1.46
N LEU A 222 -0.90 18.16 -2.55
CA LEU A 222 -0.03 18.43 -3.69
C LEU A 222 -0.54 19.55 -4.63
N SER A 223 -1.86 19.82 -4.64
CA SER A 223 -2.46 20.69 -5.67
C SER A 223 -2.71 22.12 -5.20
N MET A 224 -2.56 22.38 -3.89
CA MET A 224 -2.87 23.69 -3.32
C MET A 224 -1.93 24.80 -3.82
N ASP A 225 -0.69 24.45 -4.08
CA ASP A 225 0.39 25.34 -4.51
C ASP A 225 0.04 26.14 -5.76
N TYR A 226 -0.55 25.47 -6.72
CA TYR A 226 -0.91 26.05 -8.00
C TYR A 226 -2.00 27.12 -7.87
N SER A 227 -2.94 26.94 -6.92
CA SER A 227 -3.97 27.92 -6.59
C SER A 227 -3.35 29.19 -5.96
N ILE A 228 -2.42 28.99 -5.02
CA ILE A 228 -1.71 30.07 -4.34
C ILE A 228 -0.85 30.87 -5.32
N MET A 229 -0.14 30.18 -6.23
CA MET A 229 0.68 30.85 -7.27
C MET A 229 -0.17 31.71 -8.20
N LEU A 230 -1.32 31.22 -8.68
CA LEU A 230 -2.23 31.99 -9.53
C LEU A 230 -2.79 33.21 -8.77
N MET A 231 -3.19 33.00 -7.51
CA MET A 231 -3.76 34.08 -6.69
C MET A 231 -2.73 35.19 -6.38
N ASN A 232 -1.49 34.82 -6.04
CA ASN A 232 -0.40 35.75 -5.85
C ASN A 232 -0.13 36.57 -7.13
N ARG A 233 -0.20 35.93 -8.30
CA ARG A 233 -0.06 36.65 -9.57
C ARG A 233 -1.25 37.58 -9.83
N TYR A 234 -2.47 37.13 -9.54
CA TYR A 234 -3.67 37.97 -9.65
C TYR A 234 -3.57 39.23 -8.77
N ALA A 235 -3.13 39.08 -7.52
CA ALA A 235 -2.92 40.20 -6.62
C ALA A 235 -1.88 41.21 -7.12
N GLN A 236 -0.85 40.77 -7.86
CA GLN A 236 0.14 41.63 -8.51
C GLN A 236 -0.45 42.35 -9.75
N GLU A 237 -1.16 41.65 -10.61
CA GLU A 237 -1.75 42.24 -11.81
C GLU A 237 -2.91 43.22 -11.46
N LYS A 238 -3.67 42.96 -10.41
CA LYS A 238 -4.75 43.84 -9.92
C LYS A 238 -4.28 45.24 -9.54
N LYS A 239 -2.99 45.41 -9.24
CA LYS A 239 -2.40 46.75 -9.00
C LYS A 239 -2.16 47.53 -10.27
N LYS A 240 -2.23 46.90 -11.47
CA LYS A 240 -1.90 47.48 -12.76
C LYS A 240 -3.13 47.74 -13.63
N TYR A 241 -4.24 47.05 -13.34
CA TYR A 241 -5.47 47.07 -14.15
C TYR A 241 -6.66 47.43 -13.26
N ASP A 242 -7.52 48.32 -13.73
CA ASP A 242 -8.75 48.75 -13.03
C ASP A 242 -9.85 47.66 -13.11
N SER A 243 -9.84 46.84 -14.17
CA SER A 243 -10.80 45.76 -14.36
C SER A 243 -10.30 44.46 -13.74
N HIS A 244 -11.11 43.86 -12.83
CA HIS A 244 -10.83 42.54 -12.22
C HIS A 244 -10.70 41.43 -13.28
N GLU A 245 -11.51 41.50 -14.37
CA GLU A 245 -11.43 40.57 -15.46
C GLU A 245 -10.12 40.69 -16.23
N GLU A 246 -9.68 41.90 -16.56
CA GLU A 246 -8.41 42.13 -17.24
C GLU A 246 -7.21 41.73 -16.38
N ALA A 247 -7.25 42.05 -15.10
CA ALA A 247 -6.23 41.64 -14.14
C ALA A 247 -6.12 40.10 -14.11
N MET A 248 -7.25 39.36 -14.08
CA MET A 248 -7.27 37.90 -14.07
C MET A 248 -6.81 37.29 -15.41
N ILE A 249 -7.21 37.90 -16.54
CA ILE A 249 -6.75 37.45 -17.88
C ILE A 249 -5.23 37.53 -17.99
N ASN A 250 -4.63 38.61 -17.53
CA ASN A 250 -3.17 38.80 -17.56
C ASN A 250 -2.47 37.91 -16.52
N ALA A 251 -3.03 37.78 -15.31
CA ALA A 251 -2.53 36.88 -14.28
C ALA A 251 -2.48 35.44 -14.78
N LEU A 252 -3.57 34.92 -15.37
CA LEU A 252 -3.65 33.60 -15.94
C LEU A 252 -2.64 33.41 -17.08
N ALA A 253 -2.58 34.37 -18.02
CA ALA A 253 -1.66 34.28 -19.16
C ALA A 253 -0.18 34.19 -18.74
N HIS A 254 0.20 34.85 -17.63
CA HIS A 254 1.56 34.81 -17.10
C HIS A 254 1.82 33.65 -16.13
N SER A 255 0.80 33.06 -15.52
CA SER A 255 0.93 31.95 -14.58
C SER A 255 1.00 30.59 -15.24
N VAL A 256 0.43 30.43 -16.47
CA VAL A 256 0.37 29.10 -17.12
C VAL A 256 1.76 28.48 -17.28
N ALA A 257 2.77 29.20 -17.76
CA ALA A 257 4.09 28.63 -18.00
C ALA A 257 4.81 28.20 -16.71
N PRO A 258 4.92 29.02 -15.65
CA PRO A 258 5.59 28.59 -14.41
C PRO A 258 4.80 27.50 -13.67
N VAL A 259 3.47 27.59 -13.59
CA VAL A 259 2.65 26.56 -12.92
C VAL A 259 2.67 25.25 -13.69
N SER A 260 2.57 25.26 -15.02
CA SER A 260 2.67 24.03 -15.82
C SER A 260 4.06 23.40 -15.72
N GLY A 261 5.13 24.20 -15.68
CA GLY A 261 6.49 23.69 -15.51
C GLY A 261 6.66 22.91 -14.19
N SER A 262 6.15 23.45 -13.12
CA SER A 262 6.10 22.81 -11.81
C SER A 262 5.21 21.57 -11.80
N SER A 263 3.96 21.65 -12.27
CA SER A 263 3.04 20.51 -12.29
C SER A 263 3.54 19.33 -13.12
N VAL A 264 4.25 19.61 -14.23
CA VAL A 264 4.83 18.55 -15.08
C VAL A 264 5.92 17.77 -14.34
N THR A 265 6.73 18.43 -13.48
CA THR A 265 7.72 17.70 -12.65
C THR A 265 7.03 16.73 -11.69
N THR A 266 5.94 17.16 -11.04
CA THR A 266 5.16 16.32 -10.12
C THR A 266 4.48 15.16 -10.88
N ILE A 267 3.83 15.44 -12.02
CA ILE A 267 3.18 14.42 -12.86
C ILE A 267 4.21 13.38 -13.34
N VAL A 268 5.36 13.82 -13.84
CA VAL A 268 6.41 12.92 -14.34
C VAL A 268 7.03 12.11 -13.22
N GLY A 269 7.26 12.70 -12.04
CA GLY A 269 7.72 11.98 -10.87
C GLY A 269 6.76 10.86 -10.44
N LEU A 270 5.45 11.13 -10.46
CA LEU A 270 4.41 10.14 -10.15
C LEU A 270 4.27 9.08 -11.26
N LEU A 271 4.39 9.46 -12.53
CA LEU A 271 4.33 8.52 -13.65
C LEU A 271 5.53 7.57 -13.68
N ALA A 272 6.64 7.88 -13.00
CA ALA A 272 7.74 6.93 -12.86
C ALA A 272 7.30 5.63 -12.14
N LEU A 273 6.30 5.70 -11.25
CA LEU A 273 5.69 4.54 -10.58
C LEU A 273 5.00 3.58 -11.57
N VAL A 274 4.56 4.04 -12.73
CA VAL A 274 3.90 3.20 -13.74
C VAL A 274 4.84 2.14 -14.32
N PHE A 275 6.14 2.37 -14.22
CA PHE A 275 7.18 1.45 -14.69
C PHE A 275 7.62 0.43 -13.63
N MET A 276 6.91 0.35 -12.51
CA MET A 276 7.11 -0.69 -11.52
C MET A 276 6.59 -2.04 -12.02
N ASP A 277 7.27 -3.11 -11.63
CA ASP A 277 6.80 -4.47 -11.85
C ASP A 277 5.59 -4.76 -10.94
N PHE A 278 5.58 -4.24 -9.71
CA PHE A 278 4.43 -4.32 -8.81
C PHE A 278 3.28 -3.43 -9.26
N LYS A 279 2.13 -4.03 -9.53
CA LYS A 279 0.94 -3.34 -10.07
C LYS A 279 0.37 -2.25 -9.19
N ILE A 280 0.59 -2.32 -7.87
CA ILE A 280 0.14 -1.28 -6.94
C ILE A 280 0.84 0.06 -7.22
N GLY A 281 2.12 0.05 -7.61
CA GLY A 281 2.83 1.25 -8.01
C GLY A 281 2.28 1.83 -9.32
N GLN A 282 1.97 0.96 -10.29
CA GLN A 282 1.37 1.37 -11.57
C GLN A 282 0.04 2.08 -11.35
N ASP A 283 -0.82 1.50 -10.52
CA ASP A 283 -2.13 2.02 -10.18
C ASP A 283 -2.03 3.39 -9.48
N MET A 284 -1.21 3.49 -8.44
CA MET A 284 -0.97 4.74 -7.72
C MET A 284 -0.37 5.81 -8.63
N GLY A 285 0.60 5.45 -9.46
CA GLY A 285 1.24 6.36 -10.41
C GLY A 285 0.22 7.02 -11.36
N VAL A 286 -0.66 6.22 -11.95
CA VAL A 286 -1.72 6.71 -12.85
C VAL A 286 -2.72 7.60 -12.12
N VAL A 287 -3.26 7.15 -10.99
CA VAL A 287 -4.33 7.86 -10.27
C VAL A 287 -3.84 9.18 -9.67
N LEU A 288 -2.63 9.18 -9.07
CA LEU A 288 -2.04 10.40 -8.51
C LEU A 288 -1.65 11.41 -9.60
N ALA A 289 -0.99 10.95 -10.67
CA ALA A 289 -0.63 11.83 -11.81
C ALA A 289 -1.88 12.42 -12.48
N LYS A 290 -2.93 11.62 -12.68
CA LYS A 290 -4.24 12.07 -13.15
C LYS A 290 -4.86 13.09 -12.20
N GLY A 291 -4.74 12.87 -10.89
CA GLY A 291 -5.22 13.78 -9.86
C GLY A 291 -4.58 15.16 -9.93
N VAL A 292 -3.25 15.22 -10.06
CA VAL A 292 -2.50 16.48 -10.24
C VAL A 292 -2.91 17.15 -11.57
N PHE A 293 -3.06 16.38 -12.66
CA PHE A 293 -3.52 16.91 -13.94
C PHE A 293 -4.94 17.50 -13.85
N MET A 294 -5.89 16.80 -13.22
CA MET A 294 -7.26 17.31 -13.00
C MET A 294 -7.27 18.59 -12.17
N SER A 295 -6.41 18.65 -11.15
CA SER A 295 -6.24 19.86 -10.34
C SER A 295 -5.74 21.02 -11.17
N LEU A 296 -4.74 20.80 -12.02
CA LEU A 296 -4.20 21.81 -12.93
C LEU A 296 -5.28 22.34 -13.90
N VAL A 297 -6.08 21.44 -14.46
CA VAL A 297 -7.21 21.82 -15.34
C VAL A 297 -8.21 22.68 -14.56
N CYS A 298 -8.61 22.29 -13.34
CA CYS A 298 -9.53 23.07 -12.51
C CYS A 298 -8.94 24.45 -12.16
N ILE A 299 -7.66 24.51 -11.82
CA ILE A 299 -7.00 25.78 -11.42
C ILE A 299 -6.89 26.74 -12.62
N PHE A 300 -6.68 26.25 -13.83
CA PHE A 300 -6.62 27.12 -15.00
C PHE A 300 -7.98 27.48 -15.58
N THR A 301 -9.02 26.69 -15.37
CA THR A 301 -10.33 26.92 -16.00
C THR A 301 -11.43 27.32 -15.02
N LEU A 302 -11.51 26.70 -13.84
CA LEU A 302 -12.55 26.96 -12.84
C LEU A 302 -12.17 28.13 -11.91
N LEU A 303 -10.96 28.05 -11.30
CA LEU A 303 -10.52 29.01 -10.29
C LEU A 303 -10.54 30.47 -10.78
N PRO A 304 -10.09 30.84 -12.00
CA PRO A 304 -10.16 32.22 -12.48
C PRO A 304 -11.56 32.79 -12.48
N GLY A 305 -12.54 31.96 -12.91
CA GLY A 305 -13.94 32.35 -12.92
C GLY A 305 -14.52 32.57 -11.53
N VAL A 306 -14.17 31.69 -10.58
CA VAL A 306 -14.61 31.76 -9.16
C VAL A 306 -14.00 32.99 -8.50
N VAL A 307 -12.69 33.26 -8.67
CA VAL A 307 -12.02 34.42 -8.09
C VAL A 307 -12.64 35.71 -8.59
N VAL A 308 -12.91 35.85 -9.90
CA VAL A 308 -13.57 37.06 -10.45
C VAL A 308 -15.00 37.19 -9.95
N ALA A 309 -15.74 36.09 -9.79
CA ALA A 309 -17.10 36.13 -9.27
C ALA A 309 -17.18 36.58 -7.79
N PHE A 310 -16.21 36.16 -6.99
CA PHE A 310 -16.14 36.45 -5.56
C PHE A 310 -15.14 37.56 -5.19
N ASP A 311 -14.61 38.31 -6.16
CA ASP A 311 -13.57 39.34 -5.91
C ASP A 311 -13.96 40.38 -4.86
N LYS A 312 -15.22 40.88 -4.87
CA LYS A 312 -15.71 41.79 -3.83
C LYS A 312 -15.67 41.17 -2.42
N MET A 313 -15.91 39.89 -2.30
CA MET A 313 -15.82 39.18 -1.01
C MET A 313 -14.36 39.02 -0.55
N ILE A 314 -13.46 38.73 -1.49
CA ILE A 314 -12.01 38.64 -1.23
C ILE A 314 -11.50 40.01 -0.72
N GLU A 315 -11.86 41.12 -1.38
CA GLU A 315 -11.45 42.44 -0.95
C GLU A 315 -12.00 42.82 0.42
N LYS A 316 -13.29 42.57 0.66
CA LYS A 316 -13.94 42.92 1.94
C LYS A 316 -13.37 42.10 3.10
N SER A 317 -12.89 40.91 2.85
CA SER A 317 -12.32 40.00 3.86
C SER A 317 -10.78 40.05 3.92
N ARG A 318 -10.15 41.01 3.28
CA ARG A 318 -8.68 41.14 3.25
C ARG A 318 -8.13 41.44 4.63
N LYS A 319 -7.02 40.79 4.96
CA LYS A 319 -6.29 40.97 6.21
C LYS A 319 -4.84 41.40 5.95
N LYS A 320 -4.12 41.79 7.01
CA LYS A 320 -2.70 42.11 6.93
C LYS A 320 -1.91 40.86 6.52
N SER A 321 -1.18 40.96 5.41
CA SER A 321 -0.31 39.88 4.94
C SER A 321 0.79 39.58 5.95
N LEU A 322 1.05 38.30 6.18
CA LEU A 322 2.19 37.87 6.98
C LEU A 322 3.47 38.01 6.13
N GLU A 323 4.32 38.97 6.50
CA GLU A 323 5.63 39.12 5.87
C GLU A 323 6.70 38.41 6.70
N ILE A 324 7.48 37.52 6.06
CA ILE A 324 8.57 36.78 6.69
C ILE A 324 9.89 37.37 6.17
N PRO A 325 10.57 38.22 6.94
CA PRO A 325 11.79 38.89 6.47
C PRO A 325 12.99 37.91 6.51
N MET A 326 13.36 37.37 5.36
CA MET A 326 14.45 36.40 5.22
C MET A 326 15.81 37.01 4.89
N THR A 327 15.88 38.31 4.56
CA THR A 327 17.14 38.97 4.15
C THR A 327 18.22 38.88 5.23
N GLY A 328 17.86 39.04 6.51
CA GLY A 328 18.78 38.88 7.64
C GLY A 328 19.24 37.42 7.81
N VAL A 329 18.31 36.48 7.70
CA VAL A 329 18.57 35.04 7.79
C VAL A 329 19.52 34.62 6.66
N MET A 330 19.28 35.07 5.42
CA MET A 330 20.14 34.72 4.28
C MET A 330 21.56 35.29 4.42
N LYS A 331 21.72 36.48 5.02
CA LYS A 331 23.06 36.99 5.34
C LYS A 331 23.79 36.10 6.36
N LEU A 332 23.09 35.57 7.36
CA LEU A 332 23.65 34.64 8.34
C LEU A 332 24.00 33.31 7.70
N VAL A 333 23.08 32.73 6.92
CA VAL A 333 23.29 31.47 6.20
C VAL A 333 24.51 31.54 5.28
N THR A 334 24.64 32.61 4.49
CA THR A 334 25.80 32.79 3.60
C THR A 334 27.12 33.00 4.37
N LYS A 335 27.07 33.63 5.57
CA LYS A 335 28.24 33.82 6.45
C LYS A 335 28.67 32.49 7.07
N LEU A 336 27.72 31.65 7.48
CA LEU A 336 27.98 30.34 8.07
C LEU A 336 28.15 29.22 7.03
N GLY A 337 28.13 29.54 5.75
CA GLY A 337 28.16 28.59 4.66
C GLY A 337 29.37 27.63 4.65
N ALA A 338 30.53 28.11 5.13
CA ALA A 338 31.74 27.29 5.28
C ALA A 338 31.59 26.16 6.33
N VAL A 339 30.60 26.27 7.23
CA VAL A 339 30.29 25.23 8.25
C VAL A 339 29.07 24.40 7.82
N ILE A 340 28.02 25.07 7.33
CA ILE A 340 26.76 24.41 6.98
C ILE A 340 26.97 23.40 5.85
N LEU A 341 27.66 23.78 4.77
CA LEU A 341 27.79 22.92 3.60
C LEU A 341 28.58 21.63 3.89
N PRO A 342 29.77 21.66 4.54
CA PRO A 342 30.47 20.44 4.92
C PRO A 342 29.64 19.56 5.88
N ALA A 343 28.95 20.15 6.85
CA ALA A 343 28.08 19.40 7.77
C ALA A 343 26.95 18.66 7.02
N VAL A 344 26.28 19.35 6.10
CA VAL A 344 25.24 18.72 5.26
C VAL A 344 25.83 17.63 4.37
N LEU A 345 27.01 17.86 3.76
CA LEU A 345 27.66 16.82 2.92
C LEU A 345 28.04 15.57 3.72
N ILE A 346 28.49 15.75 4.97
CA ILE A 346 28.77 14.61 5.86
C ILE A 346 27.48 13.84 6.19
N ILE A 347 26.41 14.57 6.54
CA ILE A 347 25.10 13.95 6.83
C ILE A 347 24.56 13.20 5.60
N VAL A 348 24.62 13.82 4.42
CA VAL A 348 24.16 13.18 3.17
C VAL A 348 25.02 11.98 2.81
N GLY A 349 26.36 12.08 2.97
CA GLY A 349 27.26 10.94 2.75
C GLY A 349 26.97 9.78 3.70
N PHE A 350 26.74 10.05 4.99
CA PHE A 350 26.34 9.06 5.97
C PHE A 350 24.96 8.46 5.64
N ALA A 351 24.00 9.29 5.23
CA ALA A 351 22.67 8.85 4.80
C ALA A 351 22.74 7.95 3.56
N TYR A 352 23.59 8.27 2.60
CA TYR A 352 23.76 7.46 1.39
C TYR A 352 24.38 6.08 1.69
N ILE A 353 25.34 6.02 2.61
CA ILE A 353 25.99 4.74 3.00
C ILE A 353 24.99 3.81 3.70
N ASN A 354 24.13 4.36 4.58
CA ASN A 354 23.20 3.57 5.38
C ASN A 354 21.78 3.46 4.75
N LYS A 355 21.58 3.88 3.51
CA LYS A 355 20.25 3.89 2.88
C LYS A 355 19.63 2.50 2.71
N ASP A 356 20.47 1.46 2.64
CA ASP A 356 20.05 0.07 2.44
C ASP A 356 19.79 -0.67 3.78
N ASP A 357 20.02 -0.01 4.94
CA ASP A 357 19.80 -0.55 6.27
C ASP A 357 18.36 -0.35 6.77
N VAL A 358 17.46 0.17 5.94
CA VAL A 358 16.03 0.30 6.27
C VAL A 358 15.42 -1.08 6.45
N LYS A 359 14.77 -1.29 7.59
CA LYS A 359 13.96 -2.49 7.81
C LYS A 359 12.68 -2.36 7.01
N VAL A 360 12.46 -3.27 6.07
CA VAL A 360 11.31 -3.25 5.17
C VAL A 360 10.37 -4.38 5.52
N GLY A 361 9.08 -4.08 5.62
CA GLY A 361 7.99 -5.02 5.79
C GLY A 361 7.12 -5.10 4.52
N PHE A 362 6.63 -6.29 4.21
CA PHE A 362 5.88 -6.55 2.99
C PHE A 362 4.40 -6.89 3.26
N LEU A 363 4.10 -7.57 4.35
CA LEU A 363 2.81 -8.20 4.63
C LEU A 363 1.96 -7.48 5.67
N LYS A 364 2.57 -7.03 6.78
CA LYS A 364 1.83 -6.44 7.91
C LYS A 364 1.25 -5.07 7.57
N VAL A 365 0.00 -5.06 7.13
CA VAL A 365 -0.76 -3.84 6.80
C VAL A 365 -1.48 -3.27 8.02
N PHE A 366 -1.87 -4.14 8.98
CA PHE A 366 -2.56 -3.79 10.23
C PHE A 366 -1.85 -4.34 11.46
N ASP A 367 -2.19 -3.78 12.62
CA ASP A 367 -1.98 -4.42 13.91
C ASP A 367 -3.27 -5.14 14.30
N ASN A 368 -3.24 -6.47 14.35
CA ASN A 368 -4.29 -7.31 14.89
C ASN A 368 -3.87 -7.80 16.28
N SER A 369 -4.47 -7.23 17.32
CA SER A 369 -4.16 -7.61 18.71
C SER A 369 -4.53 -9.06 19.00
N ASP A 370 -5.62 -9.54 18.41
CA ASP A 370 -6.10 -10.91 18.60
C ASP A 370 -5.11 -11.91 18.00
N GLN A 371 -4.59 -11.61 16.79
CA GLN A 371 -3.55 -12.42 16.17
C GLN A 371 -2.29 -12.47 17.05
N THR A 372 -1.83 -11.33 17.56
CA THR A 372 -0.66 -11.27 18.43
C THR A 372 -0.86 -12.13 19.67
N TYR A 373 -2.05 -12.09 20.29
CA TYR A 373 -2.37 -12.88 21.45
C TYR A 373 -2.45 -14.39 21.14
N ILE A 374 -3.04 -14.76 20.01
CA ILE A 374 -3.06 -16.16 19.53
C ILE A 374 -1.63 -16.68 19.32
N GLU A 375 -0.75 -15.88 18.68
CA GLU A 375 0.65 -16.24 18.43
C GLU A 375 1.46 -16.35 19.73
N GLU A 376 1.15 -15.56 20.77
CA GLU A 376 1.76 -15.69 22.09
C GLU A 376 1.36 -16.99 22.82
N CYS A 377 0.12 -17.47 22.61
CA CYS A 377 -0.40 -18.69 23.24
C CYS A 377 0.04 -19.98 22.51
N PHE A 378 0.02 -19.99 21.19
CA PHE A 378 0.18 -21.21 20.36
C PHE A 378 1.44 -21.24 19.48
N ASP A 379 2.34 -20.30 19.64
CA ASP A 379 3.47 -20.10 18.75
C ASP A 379 3.03 -19.78 17.30
N TYR A 380 4.00 -19.60 16.41
CA TYR A 380 3.71 -19.29 15.00
C TYR A 380 3.27 -20.52 14.23
N ASP A 381 2.21 -20.39 13.45
CA ASP A 381 1.71 -21.40 12.50
C ASP A 381 1.69 -20.78 11.10
N ASN A 382 2.88 -20.64 10.51
CA ASN A 382 3.07 -20.03 9.22
C ASN A 382 2.96 -21.08 8.12
N GLN A 383 1.78 -21.17 7.54
CA GLN A 383 1.48 -22.18 6.52
C GLN A 383 1.95 -21.79 5.13
N THR A 384 2.63 -22.71 4.48
CA THR A 384 3.08 -22.62 3.10
C THR A 384 2.59 -23.86 2.36
N VAL A 385 2.07 -23.67 1.16
CA VAL A 385 1.56 -24.75 0.31
C VAL A 385 2.52 -24.99 -0.84
N LEU A 386 2.96 -26.21 -1.01
CA LEU A 386 3.65 -26.70 -2.20
C LEU A 386 2.63 -27.39 -3.13
N LEU A 387 2.49 -26.86 -4.34
CA LEU A 387 1.76 -27.48 -5.43
C LEU A 387 2.76 -28.19 -6.35
N TYR A 388 2.65 -29.50 -6.49
CA TYR A 388 3.53 -30.31 -7.32
C TYR A 388 2.71 -31.19 -8.29
N LYS A 389 3.29 -31.53 -9.41
CA LYS A 389 2.59 -32.32 -10.43
C LYS A 389 2.15 -33.71 -9.88
N ASN A 390 0.93 -34.10 -10.20
CA ASN A 390 0.35 -35.40 -9.73
C ASN A 390 1.05 -36.64 -10.29
N ASN A 391 1.91 -36.48 -11.30
CA ASN A 391 2.72 -37.57 -11.89
C ASN A 391 4.14 -37.65 -11.30
N GLU A 392 4.45 -36.89 -10.27
CA GLU A 392 5.70 -37.03 -9.52
C GLU A 392 5.82 -38.41 -8.87
N SER A 393 7.06 -38.90 -8.74
CA SER A 393 7.28 -40.21 -8.16
C SER A 393 6.93 -40.22 -6.65
N PRO A 394 6.22 -41.23 -6.14
CA PRO A 394 5.97 -41.33 -4.69
C PRO A 394 7.25 -41.33 -3.84
N GLU A 395 8.37 -41.82 -4.38
CA GLU A 395 9.66 -41.81 -3.72
C GLU A 395 10.22 -40.37 -3.58
N THR A 396 10.09 -39.56 -4.62
CA THR A 396 10.48 -38.13 -4.56
C THR A 396 9.70 -37.40 -3.47
N VAL A 397 8.38 -37.57 -3.45
CA VAL A 397 7.49 -36.93 -2.46
C VAL A 397 7.86 -37.39 -1.03
N ALA A 398 8.01 -38.68 -0.82
CA ALA A 398 8.37 -39.25 0.48
C ALA A 398 9.75 -38.74 0.97
N ASN A 399 10.75 -38.70 0.08
CA ASN A 399 12.08 -38.18 0.40
C ASN A 399 12.08 -36.69 0.75
N TYR A 400 11.19 -35.93 0.10
CA TYR A 400 11.03 -34.49 0.43
C TYR A 400 10.35 -34.31 1.78
N ILE A 401 9.30 -35.09 2.08
CA ILE A 401 8.63 -35.08 3.39
C ILE A 401 9.62 -35.46 4.50
N GLU A 402 10.38 -36.53 4.32
CA GLU A 402 11.39 -36.98 5.29
C GLU A 402 12.45 -35.89 5.57
N TRP A 403 12.84 -35.15 4.55
CA TRP A 403 13.77 -34.03 4.69
C TRP A 403 13.13 -32.88 5.47
N LEU A 404 11.85 -32.54 5.19
CA LEU A 404 11.11 -31.52 5.92
C LEU A 404 10.95 -31.86 7.41
N GLU A 405 10.56 -33.10 7.71
CA GLU A 405 10.32 -33.56 9.09
C GLU A 405 11.59 -33.59 9.95
N LYS A 406 12.77 -33.65 9.36
CA LYS A 406 14.05 -33.59 10.06
C LYS A 406 14.49 -32.16 10.44
N ARG A 407 13.78 -31.17 9.99
CA ARG A 407 14.10 -29.76 10.23
C ARG A 407 13.46 -29.26 11.51
N ASP A 408 14.23 -28.54 12.32
CA ASP A 408 13.77 -27.96 13.59
C ASP A 408 12.80 -26.77 13.40
N ASP A 409 12.83 -26.15 12.23
CA ASP A 409 12.00 -24.98 11.89
C ASP A 409 10.65 -25.35 11.25
N ILE A 410 10.39 -26.65 11.03
CA ILE A 410 9.11 -27.17 10.54
C ILE A 410 8.27 -27.64 11.75
N ASN A 411 7.01 -27.26 11.73
CA ASN A 411 6.00 -27.66 12.72
C ASN A 411 5.29 -28.95 12.31
N SER A 412 4.78 -28.96 11.08
CA SER A 412 4.08 -30.11 10.50
C SER A 412 4.16 -30.10 8.97
N VAL A 413 4.06 -31.29 8.41
CA VAL A 413 3.93 -31.51 6.96
C VAL A 413 2.70 -32.36 6.72
N GLN A 414 1.80 -31.89 5.89
CA GLN A 414 0.56 -32.58 5.53
C GLN A 414 0.49 -32.78 4.02
N ASP A 415 0.62 -34.02 3.60
CA ASP A 415 0.46 -34.47 2.23
C ASP A 415 -0.48 -35.68 2.21
N TYR A 416 -1.09 -35.99 1.07
CA TYR A 416 -1.91 -37.19 0.96
C TYR A 416 -1.15 -38.44 1.37
N SER A 417 0.11 -38.58 0.98
CA SER A 417 0.93 -39.77 1.21
C SER A 417 1.24 -40.04 2.68
N ASN A 418 1.38 -39.00 3.52
CA ASN A 418 1.64 -39.16 4.95
C ASN A 418 0.41 -39.00 5.85
N THR A 419 -0.77 -38.77 5.26
CA THR A 419 -2.05 -38.59 5.98
C THR A 419 -3.07 -39.65 5.50
N LEU A 420 -3.96 -39.28 4.57
CA LEU A 420 -5.06 -40.13 4.10
C LEU A 420 -4.60 -41.30 3.24
N GLY A 421 -3.45 -41.19 2.57
CA GLY A 421 -2.84 -42.25 1.72
C GLY A 421 -2.03 -43.28 2.50
N VAL A 422 -1.86 -43.11 3.82
CA VAL A 422 -1.17 -44.09 4.66
C VAL A 422 -1.92 -45.40 4.64
N SER A 423 -1.18 -46.49 4.40
CA SER A 423 -1.73 -47.83 4.39
C SER A 423 -1.46 -48.51 5.73
N PHE A 424 -2.50 -49.01 6.33
CA PHE A 424 -2.50 -49.64 7.64
C PHE A 424 -2.62 -51.14 7.54
N THR A 425 -2.02 -51.87 8.46
CA THR A 425 -2.22 -53.31 8.68
C THR A 425 -3.55 -53.58 9.41
N PRO A 426 -4.07 -54.80 9.43
CA PRO A 426 -5.28 -55.14 10.17
C PRO A 426 -5.23 -54.76 11.67
N ALA A 427 -4.06 -54.94 12.30
CA ALA A 427 -3.89 -54.62 13.72
C ALA A 427 -3.94 -53.10 13.97
N GLU A 428 -3.32 -52.30 13.10
CA GLU A 428 -3.33 -50.82 13.20
C GLU A 428 -4.73 -50.23 12.98
N ILE A 429 -5.48 -50.75 11.99
CA ILE A 429 -6.88 -50.32 11.74
C ILE A 429 -7.77 -50.71 12.92
N ALA A 430 -7.59 -51.92 13.50
CA ALA A 430 -8.35 -52.35 14.66
C ALA A 430 -8.12 -51.39 15.86
N ALA A 431 -6.87 -51.01 16.10
CA ALA A 431 -6.50 -50.06 17.16
C ALA A 431 -7.07 -48.66 16.90
N GLN A 432 -6.99 -48.17 15.66
CA GLN A 432 -7.39 -46.80 15.31
C GLN A 432 -8.92 -46.60 15.35
N PHE A 433 -9.68 -47.58 14.89
CA PHE A 433 -11.15 -47.49 14.78
C PHE A 433 -11.90 -48.25 15.87
N GLY A 434 -11.20 -48.84 16.84
CA GLY A 434 -11.81 -49.53 17.97
C GLY A 434 -12.51 -50.84 17.63
N PHE A 435 -12.05 -51.54 16.57
CA PHE A 435 -12.55 -52.86 16.18
C PHE A 435 -11.77 -53.98 16.89
N GLU A 436 -12.35 -55.19 16.94
CA GLU A 436 -11.56 -56.40 17.26
C GLU A 436 -10.63 -56.71 16.08
N GLU A 437 -9.38 -57.05 16.37
CA GLU A 437 -8.39 -57.40 15.34
C GLU A 437 -8.87 -58.52 14.40
N SER A 438 -9.62 -59.50 14.93
CA SER A 438 -10.24 -60.58 14.18
C SER A 438 -11.23 -60.08 13.10
N GLN A 439 -11.95 -59.00 13.39
CA GLN A 439 -12.90 -58.37 12.45
C GLN A 439 -12.14 -57.64 11.35
N ALA A 440 -11.11 -56.88 11.71
CA ALA A 440 -10.24 -56.21 10.75
C ALA A 440 -9.54 -57.23 9.83
N GLN A 441 -8.97 -58.33 10.36
CA GLN A 441 -8.36 -59.41 9.58
C GLN A 441 -9.34 -60.03 8.58
N MET A 442 -10.59 -60.25 8.98
CA MET A 442 -11.63 -60.76 8.05
C MET A 442 -11.88 -59.82 6.87
N MET A 443 -11.95 -58.52 7.13
CA MET A 443 -12.15 -57.50 6.09
C MET A 443 -10.99 -57.49 5.09
N PHE A 444 -9.74 -57.57 5.58
CA PHE A 444 -8.54 -57.63 4.76
C PHE A 444 -8.48 -58.93 3.93
N GLN A 445 -8.81 -60.08 4.50
CA GLN A 445 -8.87 -61.34 3.77
C GLN A 445 -9.91 -61.30 2.63
N MET A 446 -11.07 -60.69 2.86
CA MET A 446 -12.11 -60.54 1.84
C MET A 446 -11.72 -59.58 0.70
N SER A 447 -10.93 -58.55 0.99
CA SER A 447 -10.42 -57.62 -0.02
C SER A 447 -9.21 -58.16 -0.78
N GLY A 448 -8.52 -59.18 -0.24
CA GLY A 448 -7.30 -59.76 -0.82
C GLY A 448 -6.07 -58.86 -0.66
N LYS A 449 -6.11 -57.84 0.24
CA LYS A 449 -5.03 -56.88 0.47
C LYS A 449 -4.34 -57.16 1.81
N GLU A 450 -3.05 -56.94 1.86
CA GLU A 450 -2.25 -57.02 3.12
C GLU A 450 -2.31 -55.70 3.91
N THR A 451 -2.45 -54.59 3.22
CA THR A 451 -2.62 -53.23 3.80
C THR A 451 -3.72 -52.50 3.07
N MET A 452 -4.40 -51.57 3.75
CA MET A 452 -5.44 -50.71 3.18
C MET A 452 -5.29 -49.26 3.69
N THR A 453 -5.64 -48.30 2.83
CA THR A 453 -5.86 -46.93 3.26
C THR A 453 -7.19 -46.83 4.02
N THR A 454 -7.38 -45.72 4.77
CA THR A 454 -8.65 -45.44 5.46
C THR A 454 -9.84 -45.45 4.50
N ALA A 455 -9.72 -44.85 3.31
CA ALA A 455 -10.77 -44.83 2.29
C ALA A 455 -11.13 -46.22 1.80
N GLU A 456 -10.13 -47.06 1.52
CA GLU A 456 -10.32 -48.46 1.08
C GLU A 456 -10.99 -49.30 2.16
N PHE A 457 -10.58 -49.09 3.43
CA PHE A 457 -11.19 -49.78 4.57
C PHE A 457 -12.67 -49.38 4.74
N LEU A 458 -13.00 -48.09 4.74
CA LEU A 458 -14.38 -47.60 4.86
C LEU A 458 -15.26 -48.09 3.72
N SER A 459 -14.76 -48.11 2.49
CA SER A 459 -15.45 -48.63 1.32
C SER A 459 -15.74 -50.13 1.45
N THR A 460 -14.74 -50.90 1.91
CA THR A 460 -14.86 -52.34 2.15
C THR A 460 -15.87 -52.61 3.28
N ALA A 461 -15.78 -51.92 4.40
CA ALA A 461 -16.70 -52.00 5.53
C ALA A 461 -18.14 -51.67 5.12
N SER A 462 -18.33 -50.61 4.34
CA SER A 462 -19.65 -50.19 3.83
C SER A 462 -20.26 -51.27 2.91
N SER A 463 -19.46 -51.87 2.05
CA SER A 463 -19.91 -52.94 1.15
C SER A 463 -20.34 -54.21 1.90
N MET A 464 -19.67 -54.53 2.99
CA MET A 464 -20.02 -55.69 3.85
C MET A 464 -21.32 -55.44 4.64
N LEU A 465 -21.46 -54.27 5.25
CA LEU A 465 -22.63 -53.93 6.06
C LEU A 465 -23.91 -53.77 5.24
N LYS A 466 -23.80 -53.53 3.94
CA LYS A 466 -24.95 -53.37 3.04
C LYS A 466 -25.89 -54.57 3.00
N ASN A 467 -25.40 -55.76 3.33
CA ASN A 467 -26.16 -57.01 3.32
C ASN A 467 -26.48 -57.55 4.74
N VAL A 468 -26.18 -56.78 5.78
CA VAL A 468 -26.43 -57.20 7.18
C VAL A 468 -27.75 -56.55 7.65
N PRO A 469 -28.72 -57.36 8.17
CA PRO A 469 -29.95 -56.83 8.74
C PRO A 469 -29.64 -55.88 9.92
N ASP A 470 -30.46 -54.83 10.08
CA ASP A 470 -30.37 -53.83 11.15
C ASP A 470 -29.05 -53.00 11.17
N SER A 471 -28.39 -52.85 10.02
CA SER A 471 -27.13 -52.09 9.90
C SER A 471 -27.30 -50.69 9.32
N GLU A 472 -28.51 -50.22 9.11
CA GLU A 472 -28.80 -48.94 8.42
C GLU A 472 -28.11 -47.75 9.08
N GLU A 473 -28.13 -47.66 10.42
CA GLU A 473 -27.48 -46.57 11.16
C GLU A 473 -25.94 -46.58 11.03
N LYS A 474 -25.34 -47.77 11.16
CA LYS A 474 -23.88 -47.93 10.98
C LYS A 474 -23.46 -47.69 9.55
N LEU A 475 -24.28 -48.11 8.58
CA LEU A 475 -24.00 -47.83 7.17
C LEU A 475 -24.07 -46.32 6.86
N ALA A 476 -25.01 -45.58 7.48
CA ALA A 476 -25.09 -44.14 7.36
C ALA A 476 -23.84 -43.46 7.95
N GLN A 477 -23.39 -43.87 9.14
CA GLN A 477 -22.15 -43.39 9.77
C GLN A 477 -20.91 -43.65 8.90
N LEU A 478 -20.77 -44.86 8.35
CA LEU A 478 -19.64 -45.19 7.46
C LEU A 478 -19.67 -44.39 6.16
N LYS A 479 -20.84 -44.17 5.59
CA LYS A 479 -20.97 -43.32 4.40
C LYS A 479 -20.60 -41.87 4.70
N ALA A 480 -21.03 -41.32 5.82
CA ALA A 480 -20.65 -39.97 6.25
C ALA A 480 -19.13 -39.86 6.45
N ALA A 481 -18.49 -40.89 7.08
CA ALA A 481 -17.04 -40.95 7.21
C ALA A 481 -16.34 -41.08 5.85
N GLN A 482 -16.89 -41.85 4.91
CA GLN A 482 -16.36 -41.97 3.55
C GLN A 482 -16.43 -40.65 2.79
N GLU A 483 -17.59 -39.94 2.86
CA GLU A 483 -17.77 -38.63 2.25
C GLU A 483 -16.76 -37.62 2.80
N LEU A 484 -16.48 -37.64 4.10
CA LEU A 484 -15.47 -36.78 4.72
C LEU A 484 -14.05 -37.07 4.25
N VAL A 485 -13.70 -38.38 4.12
CA VAL A 485 -12.39 -38.79 3.60
C VAL A 485 -12.25 -38.45 2.12
N ASP A 486 -13.29 -38.63 1.32
CA ASP A 486 -13.28 -38.29 -0.10
C ASP A 486 -13.16 -36.76 -0.30
N GLU A 487 -13.87 -35.98 0.51
CA GLU A 487 -13.76 -34.52 0.51
C GLU A 487 -12.33 -34.04 0.86
N ASN A 488 -11.77 -34.55 1.96
CA ASN A 488 -10.40 -34.21 2.36
C ASN A 488 -9.35 -34.70 1.33
N THR A 489 -9.59 -35.84 0.69
CA THR A 489 -8.74 -36.32 -0.40
C THR A 489 -8.77 -35.38 -1.59
N SER A 490 -9.95 -34.87 -1.97
CA SER A 490 -10.11 -33.92 -3.07
C SER A 490 -9.44 -32.57 -2.78
N GLN A 491 -9.21 -32.26 -1.52
CA GLN A 491 -8.47 -31.06 -1.10
C GLN A 491 -6.93 -31.25 -1.16
N MET A 492 -6.43 -32.47 -1.32
CA MET A 492 -5.00 -32.78 -1.39
C MET A 492 -4.58 -33.24 -2.79
N LEU A 493 -5.43 -33.96 -3.50
CA LEU A 493 -5.19 -34.49 -4.83
C LEU A 493 -6.04 -33.76 -5.86
N GLY A 494 -5.40 -33.02 -6.74
CA GLY A 494 -6.04 -32.31 -7.85
C GLY A 494 -5.91 -33.05 -9.18
N ASN A 495 -6.43 -32.46 -10.26
CA ASN A 495 -6.40 -33.06 -11.60
C ASN A 495 -4.98 -33.04 -12.20
N GLU A 496 -4.24 -31.95 -12.03
CA GLU A 496 -2.88 -31.82 -12.54
C GLU A 496 -1.84 -31.63 -11.43
N TYR A 497 -2.24 -31.05 -10.30
CA TYR A 497 -1.36 -30.76 -9.17
C TYR A 497 -1.90 -31.35 -7.88
N ASN A 498 -1.00 -31.88 -7.07
CA ASN A 498 -1.27 -32.24 -5.69
C ASN A 498 -0.83 -31.12 -4.76
N ARG A 499 -1.40 -31.10 -3.55
CA ARG A 499 -1.16 -30.07 -2.53
C ARG A 499 -0.52 -30.67 -1.30
N MET A 500 0.66 -30.14 -0.92
CA MET A 500 1.32 -30.41 0.35
C MET A 500 1.31 -29.11 1.18
N VAL A 501 0.86 -29.18 2.43
CA VAL A 501 0.87 -28.05 3.36
C VAL A 501 2.04 -28.23 4.33
N VAL A 502 2.89 -27.22 4.42
CA VAL A 502 4.05 -27.15 5.30
C VAL A 502 3.85 -26.01 6.27
N SER A 503 3.85 -26.29 7.58
CA SER A 503 3.78 -25.27 8.63
C SER A 503 5.16 -25.00 9.19
N LEU A 504 5.59 -23.72 9.20
CA LEU A 504 6.86 -23.26 9.74
C LEU A 504 6.67 -22.64 11.14
N ARG A 505 7.68 -22.79 12.00
CA ARG A 505 7.75 -22.21 13.37
C ARG A 505 8.21 -20.77 13.40
N HIS A 506 8.20 -20.08 12.29
CA HIS A 506 8.65 -18.69 12.18
C HIS A 506 7.47 -17.76 11.88
N GLU A 507 7.62 -16.49 12.24
CA GLU A 507 6.71 -15.44 11.75
C GLU A 507 6.59 -15.53 10.22
N SER A 508 5.45 -15.11 9.66
CA SER A 508 5.26 -15.09 8.20
C SER A 508 6.21 -14.12 7.49
N GLU A 509 6.88 -13.24 8.21
CA GLU A 509 7.75 -12.22 7.65
C GLU A 509 9.06 -12.07 8.43
N GLY A 510 10.17 -11.93 7.72
CA GLY A 510 11.49 -11.69 8.29
C GLY A 510 12.59 -12.55 7.67
N ASN A 511 13.86 -12.21 7.96
CA ASN A 511 15.00 -12.87 7.34
C ASN A 511 15.05 -14.38 7.59
N LYS A 512 14.64 -14.85 8.77
CA LYS A 512 14.61 -16.29 9.08
C LYS A 512 13.59 -17.02 8.24
N SER A 513 12.39 -16.48 8.15
CA SER A 513 11.32 -17.04 7.35
C SER A 513 11.66 -17.05 5.87
N PHE A 514 12.18 -15.92 5.35
CA PHE A 514 12.58 -15.83 3.93
C PHE A 514 13.75 -16.76 3.58
N SER A 515 14.68 -17.00 4.53
CA SER A 515 15.75 -17.98 4.36
C SER A 515 15.18 -19.40 4.34
N ALA A 516 14.32 -19.75 5.30
CA ALA A 516 13.68 -21.05 5.35
C ALA A 516 12.87 -21.36 4.07
N ILE A 517 12.04 -20.42 3.62
CA ILE A 517 11.30 -20.53 2.35
C ILE A 517 12.25 -20.68 1.16
N GLY A 518 13.38 -19.96 1.14
CA GLY A 518 14.40 -20.11 0.10
C GLY A 518 14.93 -21.55 0.04
N GLU A 519 15.29 -22.11 1.19
CA GLU A 519 15.77 -23.49 1.30
C GLU A 519 14.71 -24.53 0.88
N LEU A 520 13.42 -24.28 1.22
CA LEU A 520 12.32 -25.16 0.77
C LEU A 520 12.20 -25.15 -0.76
N ILE A 521 12.30 -23.98 -1.38
CA ILE A 521 12.21 -23.83 -2.84
C ILE A 521 13.42 -24.49 -3.50
N ASP A 522 14.63 -24.20 -3.04
CA ASP A 522 15.87 -24.73 -3.62
C ASP A 522 15.90 -26.26 -3.55
N GLU A 523 15.48 -26.87 -2.43
CA GLU A 523 15.41 -28.31 -2.26
C GLU A 523 14.32 -28.94 -3.14
N ALA A 524 13.18 -28.24 -3.30
CA ALA A 524 12.13 -28.72 -4.20
C ALA A 524 12.59 -28.65 -5.66
N ASP A 525 13.28 -27.59 -6.08
CA ASP A 525 13.87 -27.43 -7.41
C ASP A 525 14.89 -28.55 -7.73
N GLU A 526 15.62 -29.06 -6.71
CA GLU A 526 16.56 -30.16 -6.88
C GLU A 526 15.89 -31.54 -6.98
N ARG A 527 14.72 -31.73 -6.34
CA ARG A 527 14.08 -33.06 -6.23
C ARG A 527 12.95 -33.31 -7.19
N PHE A 528 12.08 -32.30 -7.41
CA PHE A 528 10.91 -32.43 -8.28
C PHE A 528 11.31 -32.21 -9.74
N GLU A 529 10.95 -33.16 -10.62
CA GLU A 529 11.21 -33.03 -12.05
C GLU A 529 10.16 -32.15 -12.75
N GLY A 530 8.93 -32.14 -12.23
CA GLY A 530 7.80 -31.39 -12.75
C GLY A 530 7.77 -29.95 -12.27
N THR A 531 6.98 -29.14 -12.96
CA THR A 531 6.72 -27.75 -12.53
C THR A 531 6.00 -27.76 -11.19
N HIS A 532 6.50 -27.02 -10.25
CA HIS A 532 5.90 -26.89 -8.92
C HIS A 532 5.83 -25.41 -8.51
N TYR A 533 4.97 -25.09 -7.54
CA TYR A 533 4.73 -23.73 -7.07
C TYR A 533 4.58 -23.71 -5.56
N PHE A 534 5.19 -22.72 -4.94
CA PHE A 534 4.95 -22.43 -3.53
C PHE A 534 3.95 -21.30 -3.40
N VAL A 535 3.00 -21.44 -2.47
CA VAL A 535 1.95 -20.45 -2.17
C VAL A 535 1.89 -20.22 -0.66
N GLY A 536 1.73 -19.00 -0.26
CA GLY A 536 1.62 -18.62 1.16
C GLY A 536 2.18 -17.21 1.39
N ASP A 537 1.86 -16.65 2.54
CA ASP A 537 2.26 -15.28 2.87
C ASP A 537 3.79 -15.11 2.90
N SER A 538 4.51 -16.04 3.52
CA SER A 538 5.98 -15.97 3.57
C SER A 538 6.62 -16.11 2.20
N VAL A 539 6.03 -16.90 1.31
CA VAL A 539 6.52 -17.05 -0.08
C VAL A 539 6.31 -15.74 -0.84
N MET A 540 5.13 -15.14 -0.68
CA MET A 540 4.82 -13.83 -1.26
C MET A 540 5.76 -12.75 -0.72
N GLY A 541 5.97 -12.71 0.59
CA GLY A 541 6.89 -11.76 1.23
C GLY A 541 8.33 -11.93 0.75
N LYS A 542 8.81 -13.18 0.57
CA LYS A 542 10.14 -13.47 0.02
C LYS A 542 10.27 -12.99 -1.43
N GLU A 543 9.32 -13.32 -2.31
CA GLU A 543 9.33 -12.89 -3.71
C GLU A 543 9.36 -11.36 -3.81
N MET A 544 8.55 -10.68 -3.00
CA MET A 544 8.56 -9.22 -2.91
C MET A 544 9.91 -8.67 -2.42
N ASN A 545 10.49 -9.27 -1.39
CA ASN A 545 11.79 -8.86 -0.85
C ASN A 545 12.92 -9.01 -1.88
N ASP A 546 12.94 -10.10 -2.62
CA ASP A 546 13.99 -10.39 -3.60
C ASP A 546 13.94 -9.41 -4.79
N GLY A 547 12.74 -9.01 -5.22
CA GLY A 547 12.54 -8.00 -6.27
C GLY A 547 12.74 -6.56 -5.81
N PHE A 548 12.47 -6.26 -4.56
CA PHE A 548 12.31 -4.90 -4.03
C PHE A 548 13.52 -3.97 -4.26
N LYS A 549 14.73 -4.42 -3.92
CA LYS A 549 15.94 -3.58 -4.04
C LYS A 549 16.24 -3.18 -5.48
N LYS A 550 16.04 -4.10 -6.41
CA LYS A 550 16.22 -3.84 -7.85
C LYS A 550 15.21 -2.81 -8.33
N GLU A 551 13.96 -2.99 -7.94
CA GLU A 551 12.86 -2.13 -8.32
C GLU A 551 12.98 -0.72 -7.72
N LEU A 552 13.30 -0.59 -6.43
CA LEU A 552 13.54 0.69 -5.76
C LEU A 552 14.65 1.48 -6.46
N ASN A 553 15.77 0.84 -6.78
CA ASN A 553 16.88 1.49 -7.48
C ASN A 553 16.48 1.92 -8.90
N PHE A 554 15.75 1.08 -9.64
CA PHE A 554 15.28 1.40 -10.98
C PHE A 554 14.33 2.60 -10.99
N VAL A 555 13.30 2.59 -10.14
CA VAL A 555 12.31 3.67 -10.04
C VAL A 555 12.96 4.96 -9.57
N THR A 556 13.90 4.89 -8.60
CA THR A 556 14.68 6.04 -8.14
C THR A 556 15.48 6.67 -9.28
N MET A 557 16.24 5.86 -10.02
CA MET A 557 17.05 6.34 -11.14
C MET A 557 16.17 6.95 -12.23
N LEU A 558 15.06 6.28 -12.59
CA LEU A 558 14.10 6.75 -13.58
C LEU A 558 13.51 8.10 -13.18
N THR A 559 13.06 8.23 -11.92
CA THR A 559 12.49 9.46 -11.37
C THR A 559 13.49 10.62 -11.41
N VAL A 560 14.72 10.40 -10.96
CA VAL A 560 15.78 11.41 -10.97
C VAL A 560 16.09 11.89 -12.39
N ILE A 561 16.24 10.96 -13.35
CA ILE A 561 16.52 11.29 -14.75
C ILE A 561 15.34 12.05 -15.38
N ALA A 562 14.13 11.55 -15.20
CA ALA A 562 12.94 12.14 -15.79
C ALA A 562 12.70 13.57 -15.26
N ILE A 563 12.80 13.78 -13.95
CA ILE A 563 12.68 15.10 -13.33
C ILE A 563 13.83 16.01 -13.80
N PHE A 564 15.06 15.51 -13.86
CA PHE A 564 16.21 16.29 -14.34
C PHE A 564 15.99 16.83 -15.76
N ILE A 565 15.46 16.00 -16.67
CA ILE A 565 15.10 16.40 -18.04
C ILE A 565 14.04 17.49 -18.02
N VAL A 566 12.96 17.34 -17.25
CA VAL A 566 11.88 18.33 -17.16
C VAL A 566 12.39 19.66 -16.63
N VAL A 567 13.26 19.61 -15.60
CA VAL A 567 13.84 20.82 -15.01
C VAL A 567 14.81 21.52 -15.95
N ILE A 568 15.60 20.77 -16.75
CA ILE A 568 16.42 21.35 -17.83
C ILE A 568 15.55 22.09 -18.87
N LEU A 569 14.46 21.49 -19.28
CA LEU A 569 13.53 22.10 -20.24
C LEU A 569 12.90 23.40 -19.67
N THR A 570 12.62 23.40 -18.36
CA THR A 570 12.05 24.55 -17.66
C THR A 570 13.04 25.71 -17.53
N PHE A 571 14.24 25.43 -17.03
CA PHE A 571 15.26 26.48 -16.78
C PHE A 571 16.11 26.82 -18.00
N LYS A 572 16.19 25.91 -18.97
CA LYS A 572 17.17 25.98 -20.06
C LYS A 572 18.62 26.11 -19.57
N ALA A 573 18.90 25.44 -18.43
CA ALA A 573 20.19 25.52 -17.72
C ALA A 573 20.51 24.18 -17.08
N ILE A 574 21.58 23.48 -17.51
CA ILE A 574 21.97 22.16 -16.96
C ILE A 574 22.41 22.28 -15.51
N PHE A 575 23.28 23.25 -15.18
CA PHE A 575 23.88 23.36 -13.86
C PHE A 575 22.85 23.67 -12.77
N SER A 576 21.92 24.61 -13.01
CA SER A 576 20.86 24.91 -12.06
C SER A 576 19.96 23.71 -11.83
N SER A 577 19.66 22.95 -12.90
CA SER A 577 18.85 21.72 -12.82
C SER A 577 19.55 20.64 -12.01
N ALA A 578 20.87 20.44 -12.24
CA ALA A 578 21.67 19.47 -11.50
C ALA A 578 21.75 19.80 -10.00
N ILE A 579 22.00 21.07 -9.66
CA ILE A 579 22.03 21.52 -8.27
C ILE A 579 20.69 21.28 -7.59
N LEU A 580 19.60 21.62 -8.26
CA LEU A 580 18.26 21.50 -7.71
C LEU A 580 17.91 20.03 -7.43
N VAL A 581 18.09 19.15 -8.43
CA VAL A 581 17.84 17.73 -8.29
C VAL A 581 18.74 17.12 -7.20
N ALA A 582 20.03 17.47 -7.14
CA ALA A 582 20.94 16.98 -6.12
C ALA A 582 20.51 17.38 -4.70
N VAL A 583 20.06 18.63 -4.49
CA VAL A 583 19.61 19.11 -3.18
C VAL A 583 18.33 18.38 -2.74
N ILE A 584 17.38 18.17 -3.66
CA ILE A 584 16.15 17.45 -3.34
C ILE A 584 16.43 15.96 -3.10
N GLN A 585 17.27 15.31 -3.92
CA GLN A 585 17.66 13.91 -3.69
C GLN A 585 18.39 13.75 -2.35
N SER A 586 19.19 14.74 -1.94
CA SER A 586 19.81 14.74 -0.62
C SER A 586 18.79 14.79 0.51
N SER A 587 17.65 15.50 0.33
CA SER A 587 16.58 15.49 1.32
C SER A 587 15.91 14.12 1.45
N VAL A 588 15.79 13.37 0.35
CA VAL A 588 15.26 12.01 0.37
C VAL A 588 16.20 11.08 1.15
N PHE A 589 17.52 11.15 0.90
CA PHE A 589 18.49 10.36 1.66
C PHE A 589 18.48 10.67 3.16
N ILE A 590 18.38 11.95 3.53
CA ILE A 590 18.28 12.34 4.95
C ILE A 590 16.98 11.80 5.56
N THR A 591 15.87 11.83 4.83
CA THR A 591 14.60 11.23 5.30
C THR A 591 14.74 9.73 5.52
N THR A 592 15.37 9.02 4.59
CA THR A 592 15.67 7.59 4.74
C THR A 592 16.56 7.32 5.96
N LEU A 593 17.58 8.15 6.20
CA LEU A 593 18.42 8.04 7.39
C LEU A 593 17.63 8.22 8.69
N ILE A 594 16.72 9.19 8.76
CA ILE A 594 15.85 9.39 9.94
C ILE A 594 15.05 8.10 10.22
N ILE A 595 14.57 7.43 9.18
CA ILE A 595 13.83 6.17 9.30
C ILE A 595 14.75 5.05 9.82
N VAL A 596 15.95 4.91 9.24
CA VAL A 596 16.94 3.92 9.73
C VAL A 596 17.24 4.12 11.21
N LEU A 597 17.49 5.37 11.61
CA LEU A 597 17.79 5.71 13.01
C LEU A 597 16.61 5.52 13.96
N SER A 598 15.37 5.59 13.46
CA SER A 598 14.17 5.31 14.26
C SER A 598 14.00 3.82 14.59
N GLY A 599 14.62 2.93 13.79
CA GLY A 599 14.55 1.49 13.96
C GLY A 599 13.21 0.85 13.58
N PHE A 600 12.24 1.63 13.10
CA PHE A 600 10.93 1.12 12.69
C PHE A 600 11.02 0.31 11.39
N THR A 601 10.23 -0.76 11.33
CA THR A 601 9.97 -1.48 10.08
C THR A 601 8.97 -0.70 9.25
N VAL A 602 9.29 -0.42 8.01
CA VAL A 602 8.49 0.41 7.09
C VAL A 602 7.95 -0.46 5.95
N ASN A 603 6.69 -0.26 5.61
CA ASN A 603 6.10 -0.95 4.46
C ASN A 603 6.85 -0.57 3.16
N TYR A 604 7.15 -1.58 2.32
CA TYR A 604 7.93 -1.41 1.09
C TYR A 604 7.34 -0.38 0.12
N ILE A 605 6.00 -0.33 0.02
CA ILE A 605 5.28 0.63 -0.83
C ILE A 605 5.54 2.06 -0.35
N ALA A 606 5.56 2.27 0.96
CA ALA A 606 5.81 3.58 1.54
C ALA A 606 7.18 4.15 1.12
N LEU A 607 8.23 3.31 1.10
CA LEU A 607 9.57 3.74 0.66
C LEU A 607 9.60 4.21 -0.78
N ILE A 608 9.00 3.43 -1.70
CA ILE A 608 8.99 3.75 -3.13
C ILE A 608 8.15 5.02 -3.39
N LEU A 609 6.95 5.08 -2.77
CA LEU A 609 6.06 6.24 -2.93
C LEU A 609 6.69 7.54 -2.42
N VAL A 610 7.27 7.48 -1.24
CA VAL A 610 7.91 8.65 -0.62
C VAL A 610 9.04 9.17 -1.52
N GLN A 611 9.83 8.29 -2.10
CA GLN A 611 10.89 8.64 -3.05
C GLN A 611 10.33 9.46 -4.23
N CYS A 612 9.32 8.93 -4.92
CA CYS A 612 8.72 9.57 -6.09
C CYS A 612 7.98 10.86 -5.77
N ILE A 613 7.18 10.82 -4.68
CA ILE A 613 6.37 11.97 -4.26
C ILE A 613 7.26 13.12 -3.76
N LEU A 614 8.25 12.83 -2.91
CA LEU A 614 9.16 13.86 -2.44
C LEU A 614 9.93 14.50 -3.60
N MET A 615 10.48 13.69 -4.49
CA MET A 615 11.19 14.20 -5.66
C MET A 615 10.28 15.05 -6.57
N GLY A 616 9.05 14.60 -6.83
CA GLY A 616 8.11 15.30 -7.70
C GLY A 616 7.52 16.55 -7.09
N ALA A 617 7.09 16.50 -5.83
CA ALA A 617 6.36 17.58 -5.18
C ALA A 617 7.25 18.65 -4.54
N THR A 618 8.40 18.27 -3.98
CA THR A 618 9.23 19.25 -3.25
C THR A 618 10.20 20.01 -4.15
N ILE A 619 10.46 19.51 -5.36
CA ILE A 619 11.30 20.20 -6.34
C ILE A 619 10.72 21.56 -6.74
N ASP A 620 9.40 21.70 -6.69
CA ASP A 620 8.66 22.92 -7.02
C ASP A 620 9.07 24.10 -6.12
N TYR A 621 9.37 23.83 -4.85
CA TYR A 621 9.87 24.82 -3.91
C TYR A 621 11.22 25.37 -4.35
N GLY A 622 12.09 24.50 -4.81
CA GLY A 622 13.39 24.88 -5.33
C GLY A 622 13.31 25.59 -6.69
N ILE A 623 12.39 25.16 -7.56
CA ILE A 623 12.11 25.81 -8.86
C ILE A 623 11.68 27.27 -8.60
N LEU A 624 10.73 27.49 -7.69
CA LEU A 624 10.22 28.81 -7.36
C LEU A 624 11.34 29.76 -6.86
N PHE A 625 12.16 29.27 -5.91
CA PHE A 625 13.30 30.05 -5.41
C PHE A 625 14.32 30.36 -6.51
N THR A 626 14.69 29.35 -7.30
CA THR A 626 15.71 29.49 -8.36
C THR A 626 15.27 30.44 -9.48
N CYS A 627 13.98 30.39 -9.87
CA CYS A 627 13.40 31.35 -10.83
C CYS A 627 13.50 32.78 -10.33
N ASN A 628 13.07 33.02 -9.08
CA ASN A 628 13.15 34.36 -8.46
C ASN A 628 14.60 34.84 -8.33
N TYR A 629 15.54 33.94 -8.00
CA TYR A 629 16.96 34.28 -7.93
C TYR A 629 17.53 34.69 -9.29
N ILE A 630 17.29 33.93 -10.34
CA ILE A 630 17.75 34.22 -11.70
C ILE A 630 17.16 35.55 -12.20
N GLU A 631 15.91 35.85 -11.86
CA GLU A 631 15.27 37.11 -12.22
C GLU A 631 15.95 38.29 -11.51
N GLU A 632 16.09 38.25 -10.18
CA GLU A 632 16.71 39.30 -9.38
C GLU A 632 18.19 39.48 -9.70
N ARG A 633 18.89 38.41 -10.03
CA ARG A 633 20.33 38.44 -10.36
C ARG A 633 20.64 39.21 -11.65
N ARG A 634 19.63 39.54 -12.46
CA ARG A 634 19.80 40.39 -13.64
C ARG A 634 19.99 41.87 -13.28
N THR A 635 19.49 42.29 -12.14
CA THR A 635 19.44 43.71 -11.74
C THR A 635 20.23 43.99 -10.46
N SER A 636 20.54 42.95 -9.67
CA SER A 636 21.17 43.04 -8.37
C SER A 636 22.41 42.19 -8.23
N ASP A 637 23.26 42.48 -7.26
CA ASP A 637 24.40 41.67 -6.90
C ASP A 637 23.92 40.36 -6.23
N LYS A 638 24.80 39.33 -6.18
CA LYS A 638 24.43 37.98 -5.69
C LYS A 638 23.97 37.98 -4.22
N LYS A 639 24.50 38.86 -3.36
CA LYS A 639 24.11 38.97 -1.95
C LYS A 639 22.71 39.54 -1.77
N GLN A 640 22.37 40.55 -2.55
CA GLN A 640 21.07 41.18 -2.54
C GLN A 640 20.03 40.27 -3.22
N ALA A 641 20.37 39.70 -4.37
CA ALA A 641 19.49 38.82 -5.12
C ALA A 641 18.99 37.61 -4.31
N ILE A 642 19.87 36.98 -3.51
CA ILE A 642 19.51 35.82 -2.67
C ILE A 642 18.48 36.19 -1.60
N GLY A 643 18.67 37.33 -0.92
CA GLY A 643 17.76 37.80 0.11
C GLY A 643 16.39 38.16 -0.45
N THR A 644 16.38 38.93 -1.59
CA THR A 644 15.15 39.33 -2.26
C THR A 644 14.38 38.13 -2.83
N ALA A 645 15.09 37.18 -3.48
CA ALA A 645 14.48 35.99 -4.01
C ALA A 645 13.83 35.12 -2.92
N MET A 646 14.51 34.94 -1.77
CA MET A 646 13.96 34.19 -0.66
C MET A 646 12.74 34.92 -0.02
N ASN A 647 12.80 36.22 0.16
CA ASN A 647 11.63 37.01 0.65
C ASN A 647 10.39 36.82 -0.25
N ARG A 648 10.58 36.71 -1.57
CA ARG A 648 9.48 36.49 -2.52
C ARG A 648 8.97 35.07 -2.52
N SER A 649 9.82 34.07 -2.18
CA SER A 649 9.51 32.66 -2.29
C SER A 649 9.02 32.05 -0.98
N VAL A 650 9.57 32.49 0.17
CA VAL A 650 9.42 31.80 1.45
C VAL A 650 7.98 31.62 1.89
N LYS A 651 7.13 32.65 1.72
CA LYS A 651 5.71 32.55 2.10
C LYS A 651 5.00 31.46 1.34
N THR A 652 5.19 31.39 0.01
CA THR A 652 4.59 30.35 -0.83
C THR A 652 5.14 28.98 -0.45
N ILE A 653 6.46 28.83 -0.32
CA ILE A 653 7.12 27.57 0.08
C ILE A 653 6.56 27.07 1.42
N LEU A 654 6.50 27.93 2.44
CA LEU A 654 5.99 27.56 3.76
C LEU A 654 4.51 27.24 3.75
N THR A 655 3.69 27.99 3.01
CA THR A 655 2.25 27.71 2.93
C THR A 655 2.00 26.32 2.36
N SER A 656 2.60 26.05 1.25
CA SER A 656 2.51 24.80 0.51
C SER A 656 3.03 23.60 1.31
N SER A 657 4.23 23.72 1.83
CA SER A 657 4.82 22.63 2.62
C SER A 657 4.07 22.36 3.92
N LEU A 658 3.59 23.40 4.62
CA LEU A 658 2.80 23.21 5.85
C LEU A 658 1.46 22.53 5.57
N ILE A 659 0.83 22.80 4.41
CA ILE A 659 -0.39 22.10 3.99
C ILE A 659 -0.10 20.63 3.74
N LEU A 660 0.95 20.30 2.99
CA LEU A 660 1.34 18.93 2.73
C LEU A 660 1.74 18.20 4.03
N ILE A 661 2.57 18.83 4.86
CA ILE A 661 2.95 18.27 6.17
C ILE A 661 1.72 18.09 7.05
N GLY A 662 0.85 19.09 7.15
CA GLY A 662 -0.35 19.04 7.99
C GLY A 662 -1.32 17.93 7.55
N CYS A 663 -1.59 17.82 6.27
CA CYS A 663 -2.42 16.77 5.70
C CYS A 663 -1.83 15.38 5.96
N CYS A 664 -0.55 15.18 5.60
CA CYS A 664 0.12 13.91 5.74
C CYS A 664 0.36 13.53 7.22
N LEU A 665 0.69 14.47 8.08
CA LEU A 665 0.87 14.19 9.50
C LEU A 665 -0.45 13.83 10.18
N THR A 666 -1.55 14.49 9.85
CA THR A 666 -2.88 14.14 10.35
C THR A 666 -3.24 12.71 9.95
N THR A 667 -3.05 12.36 8.68
CA THR A 667 -3.30 10.99 8.20
C THR A 667 -2.35 9.99 8.85
N GLY A 668 -1.07 10.31 8.95
CA GLY A 668 -0.06 9.44 9.54
C GLY A 668 -0.27 9.13 11.01
N LEU A 669 -0.85 10.08 11.79
CA LEU A 669 -1.09 9.89 13.22
C LEU A 669 -2.44 9.23 13.54
N LEU A 670 -3.43 9.36 12.66
CA LEU A 670 -4.81 8.93 12.96
C LEU A 670 -5.22 7.67 12.19
N MET A 671 -4.49 7.30 11.12
CA MET A 671 -4.83 6.14 10.30
C MET A 671 -4.42 4.84 11.00
N THR A 672 -5.36 3.91 11.13
CA THR A 672 -5.12 2.58 11.71
C THR A 672 -4.32 1.67 10.78
N GLN A 673 -4.46 1.84 9.46
CA GLN A 673 -3.67 1.10 8.47
C GLN A 673 -2.20 1.52 8.49
N LYS A 674 -1.30 0.62 8.93
CA LYS A 674 0.14 0.89 9.04
C LYS A 674 0.78 1.39 7.75
N ALA A 675 0.49 0.75 6.63
CA ALA A 675 1.10 1.11 5.36
C ALA A 675 0.77 2.56 4.94
N ILE A 676 -0.48 3.00 5.12
CA ILE A 676 -0.93 4.37 4.83
C ILE A 676 -0.37 5.36 5.85
N SER A 677 -0.46 5.01 7.15
CA SER A 677 0.08 5.81 8.27
C SER A 677 1.57 6.07 8.08
N GLN A 678 2.36 5.05 7.79
CA GLN A 678 3.79 5.15 7.55
C GLN A 678 4.10 5.97 6.30
N THR A 679 3.41 5.72 5.18
CA THR A 679 3.58 6.49 3.94
C THR A 679 3.36 7.99 4.19
N CYS A 680 2.26 8.35 4.82
CA CYS A 680 1.94 9.73 5.11
C CYS A 680 2.91 10.37 6.12
N SER A 681 3.28 9.67 7.18
CA SER A 681 4.26 10.14 8.16
C SER A 681 5.63 10.41 7.51
N MET A 682 6.07 9.52 6.62
CA MET A 682 7.33 9.67 5.88
C MET A 682 7.28 10.85 4.90
N ILE A 683 6.15 11.06 4.20
CA ILE A 683 5.98 12.22 3.31
C ILE A 683 6.02 13.51 4.13
N ALA A 684 5.38 13.55 5.29
CA ALA A 684 5.42 14.72 6.18
C ALA A 684 6.84 15.02 6.66
N CYS A 685 7.57 14.01 7.15
CA CYS A 685 8.97 14.14 7.57
C CYS A 685 9.86 14.59 6.41
N GLY A 686 9.75 13.91 5.26
CA GLY A 686 10.55 14.20 4.07
C GLY A 686 10.28 15.62 3.50
N THR A 687 9.03 16.06 3.53
CA THR A 687 8.67 17.43 3.14
C THR A 687 9.31 18.45 4.10
N ALA A 688 9.29 18.20 5.41
CA ALA A 688 9.95 19.07 6.38
C ALA A 688 11.46 19.17 6.14
N VAL A 689 12.12 18.04 5.89
CA VAL A 689 13.55 17.99 5.52
C VAL A 689 13.80 18.76 4.22
N ALA A 690 12.97 18.54 3.18
CA ALA A 690 13.11 19.20 1.89
C ALA A 690 12.96 20.72 2.02
N VAL A 691 12.04 21.22 2.84
CA VAL A 691 11.90 22.66 3.10
C VAL A 691 13.16 23.23 3.74
N VAL A 692 13.74 22.55 4.73
CA VAL A 692 15.00 22.97 5.35
C VAL A 692 16.12 23.01 4.30
N MET A 693 16.21 21.99 3.45
CA MET A 693 17.21 21.95 2.37
C MET A 693 17.01 23.06 1.35
N VAL A 694 15.76 23.35 0.95
CA VAL A 694 15.46 24.41 -0.03
C VAL A 694 15.63 25.80 0.56
N VAL A 695 15.27 26.04 1.83
CA VAL A 695 15.37 27.36 2.45
C VAL A 695 16.79 27.71 2.87
N PHE A 696 17.57 26.75 3.33
CA PHE A 696 18.89 27.01 3.91
C PHE A 696 20.08 26.52 3.05
N VAL A 697 19.96 25.36 2.43
CA VAL A 697 21.08 24.73 1.70
C VAL A 697 21.10 25.16 0.23
N LEU A 698 19.96 25.12 -0.46
CA LEU A 698 19.87 25.50 -1.88
C LEU A 698 20.36 26.94 -2.15
N PRO A 699 19.97 27.98 -1.37
CA PRO A 699 20.51 29.33 -1.54
C PRO A 699 22.01 29.40 -1.39
N LEU A 700 22.56 28.62 -0.45
CA LEU A 700 23.99 28.57 -0.21
C LEU A 700 24.75 27.96 -1.39
N VAL A 701 24.27 26.82 -1.92
CA VAL A 701 24.86 26.16 -3.08
C VAL A 701 24.82 27.07 -4.30
N ILE A 702 23.65 27.70 -4.57
CA ILE A 702 23.48 28.66 -5.68
C ILE A 702 24.37 29.89 -5.50
N TYR A 703 24.54 30.41 -4.27
CA TYR A 703 25.43 31.51 -3.99
C TYR A 703 26.91 31.21 -4.29
N LEU A 704 27.36 30.01 -3.94
CA LEU A 704 28.73 29.56 -4.18
C LEU A 704 28.99 29.28 -5.67
N THR A 705 27.97 28.76 -6.35
CA THR A 705 28.03 28.37 -7.77
C THR A 705 27.37 29.40 -8.72
N ASP A 706 27.22 30.66 -8.30
CA ASP A 706 26.46 31.72 -9.01
C ASP A 706 26.74 31.80 -10.52
N LYS A 707 28.03 31.76 -10.92
CA LYS A 707 28.43 31.81 -12.34
C LYS A 707 27.87 30.63 -13.15
N LEU A 708 27.85 29.44 -12.56
CA LEU A 708 27.32 28.23 -13.20
C LEU A 708 25.80 28.19 -13.14
N ALA A 709 25.22 28.57 -12.00
CA ALA A 709 23.78 28.58 -11.78
C ALA A 709 23.03 29.59 -12.66
N THR A 710 23.68 30.65 -13.13
CA THR A 710 23.06 31.67 -14.02
C THR A 710 23.30 31.41 -15.51
N MET A 711 24.07 30.36 -15.88
CA MET A 711 24.29 30.00 -17.29
C MET A 711 23.03 29.39 -17.90
N GLN A 712 22.42 30.07 -18.87
CA GLN A 712 21.26 29.62 -19.65
C GLN A 712 21.64 29.33 -21.10
N PHE A 713 21.09 28.25 -21.71
CA PHE A 713 21.26 27.96 -23.12
C PHE A 713 20.55 29.02 -24.00
N GLY A 714 21.24 29.45 -25.06
CA GLY A 714 20.63 30.30 -26.09
C GLY A 714 20.56 31.80 -25.80
N ARG A 715 21.11 32.28 -24.69
CA ARG A 715 21.31 33.73 -24.47
C ARG A 715 22.74 34.11 -24.76
N LYS A 716 22.96 34.85 -25.87
CA LYS A 716 24.18 35.65 -26.02
C LYS A 716 24.24 36.64 -24.86
N LYS A 717 25.43 36.83 -24.26
CA LYS A 717 25.72 37.77 -23.19
C LYS A 717 25.26 39.15 -23.52
#